data_d825a2715d0c7d9149afb21a67acd56c
#
_entry.id   d825a2715d0c7d9149afb21a67acd56c
#
_cell.length_a   1.000
_cell.length_b   1.000
_cell.length_c   1.000
_cell.angle_alpha   90.00
_cell.angle_beta   90.00
_cell.angle_gamma   90.00
#
_symmetry.space_group_name_H-M   'P 1'
#
loop_
_entity.id
_entity.type
_entity.pdbx_description
1 polymer ?
#
loop_
_entity_poly.entity_id
_entity_poly.type
_entity_poly.pdbx_seq_one_letter_code
_entity_poly.pdbx_strand_id
1 'polypeptide(L)'
;VNLRFSDSKGGFELRFGAHVVLRHSVQCPSVVIAKGGPQVAMYRGNFRIDDAPSGRIAPTEWRADGADMLLLDAGEPAVRLRLDGDALVVDALRGGYDRITTRFHAEPDEAVWGGGEQMSYLMLAGRRFPIWTSEPGVGRDKSTELTRIMDADGMAGGDYWNSNYPQPTFLTSRWLAVHLDNFGYSVLDFSDPAAHCVDYWGAQARFEFFAAEGPREIVGQLSARFGRQPALSDWAIGGAIVGLKSGTSSFDRLECFVDAGAAISGLWCEDWAGIRETSFGRRLFWDWTGGARSEQRYPDLRARIAALNARGIRFLAYANPYLAVDGTLYEQAKAEGHFCLRQDSDEVYLVDFGEFDCGVVDFTRPETRDWFAEHILGREMLDIGIDGWMADFGEYLPTDVRLADGSDPMEAHNRWPVLWAEVNAQALASRGKTGDALFFMRAGFSGVQAHCPLLWAGDQCVDFTRHDGIGTVITGALSAGLVGNAYSHSDCGGYTSLHGNVRTEELMQRWCELAAFAPVMRSHEGNRPDDNLQYDSTPELLACFARWSRVHAHLAPYVRHLSNEAQDKGLPAQRPLFLHYPDNRGLFTVQDQYLYGADLLVAPVIEQGVEARHVILPGEGPWRHCWTGEEFAGGIHDIPAPVGMPPVFYRPDSAFAPLFGEMAEVLNR
;
A
#
# COMPACT_ATOMS: atom_id res chain seq x y z
N VAL A 1 -19.57 -12.09 -20.29
CA VAL A 1 -19.25 -10.90 -21.10
C VAL A 1 -18.14 -11.33 -22.04
N ASN A 2 -18.29 -11.19 -23.37
CA ASN A 2 -17.30 -11.69 -24.31
C ASN A 2 -16.50 -10.53 -24.89
N LEU A 3 -15.19 -10.66 -24.85
CA LEU A 3 -14.25 -9.79 -25.55
C LEU A 3 -14.32 -10.13 -27.06
N ARG A 4 -14.48 -9.13 -27.94
CA ARG A 4 -14.60 -9.34 -29.37
C ARG A 4 -14.14 -8.15 -30.20
N PHE A 5 -13.59 -8.42 -31.37
CA PHE A 5 -13.37 -7.42 -32.39
C PHE A 5 -14.68 -7.17 -33.19
N SER A 6 -14.84 -5.93 -33.63
CA SER A 6 -15.93 -5.51 -34.50
C SER A 6 -15.44 -4.44 -35.49
N ASP A 7 -15.93 -4.46 -36.70
CA ASP A 7 -15.61 -3.43 -37.70
C ASP A 7 -16.15 -2.06 -37.26
N SER A 8 -15.39 -1.03 -37.56
CA SER A 8 -15.79 0.38 -37.39
C SER A 8 -15.47 1.17 -38.65
N LYS A 9 -16.02 2.39 -38.77
CA LYS A 9 -15.75 3.25 -39.92
C LYS A 9 -14.27 3.62 -40.03
N GLY A 10 -13.54 2.99 -40.95
CA GLY A 10 -12.12 3.23 -41.20
C GLY A 10 -11.17 2.58 -40.17
N GLY A 11 -11.64 1.53 -39.48
CA GLY A 11 -10.86 0.81 -38.48
C GLY A 11 -11.59 -0.38 -37.89
N PHE A 12 -11.22 -0.76 -36.68
CA PHE A 12 -11.92 -1.74 -35.85
C PHE A 12 -12.01 -1.28 -34.41
N GLU A 13 -12.88 -1.88 -33.65
CA GLU A 13 -13.04 -1.74 -32.22
C GLU A 13 -12.85 -3.08 -31.51
N LEU A 14 -12.20 -3.08 -30.35
CA LEU A 14 -12.30 -4.16 -29.39
C LEU A 14 -13.37 -3.80 -28.37
N ARG A 15 -14.31 -4.69 -28.13
CA ARG A 15 -15.42 -4.49 -27.20
C ARG A 15 -15.42 -5.54 -26.10
N PHE A 16 -15.69 -5.10 -24.88
CA PHE A 16 -15.97 -5.94 -23.74
C PHE A 16 -17.43 -5.68 -23.31
N GLY A 17 -18.31 -6.61 -23.64
CA GLY A 17 -19.74 -6.38 -23.50
C GLY A 17 -20.24 -5.18 -24.33
N ALA A 18 -20.82 -4.20 -23.65
CA ALA A 18 -21.28 -2.95 -24.26
C ALA A 18 -20.15 -1.91 -24.41
N HIS A 19 -19.05 -2.04 -23.67
CA HIS A 19 -17.98 -1.07 -23.63
C HIS A 19 -17.03 -1.20 -24.83
N VAL A 20 -16.71 -0.08 -25.45
CA VAL A 20 -15.55 0.01 -26.35
C VAL A 20 -14.32 0.18 -25.46
N VAL A 21 -13.38 -0.77 -25.52
CA VAL A 21 -12.15 -0.74 -24.73
C VAL A 21 -10.95 -0.25 -25.53
N LEU A 22 -10.98 -0.47 -26.87
CA LEU A 22 -9.90 -0.03 -27.76
C LEU A 22 -10.48 0.31 -29.13
N ARG A 23 -9.96 1.37 -29.75
CA ARG A 23 -10.23 1.73 -31.15
C ARG A 23 -8.94 1.78 -31.94
N HIS A 24 -8.96 1.21 -33.13
CA HIS A 24 -7.83 1.27 -34.06
C HIS A 24 -8.25 1.87 -35.39
N SER A 25 -7.46 2.81 -35.91
CA SER A 25 -7.62 3.38 -37.23
C SER A 25 -6.27 3.87 -37.77
N VAL A 26 -6.24 4.23 -39.06
CA VAL A 26 -5.05 4.82 -39.69
C VAL A 26 -4.59 6.09 -38.96
N GLN A 27 -5.52 6.93 -38.49
CA GLN A 27 -5.21 8.19 -37.80
C GLN A 27 -4.89 8.00 -36.32
N CYS A 28 -5.35 6.88 -35.72
CA CYS A 28 -5.17 6.60 -34.32
C CYS A 28 -4.80 5.12 -34.10
N PRO A 29 -3.54 4.75 -34.29
CA PRO A 29 -3.05 3.40 -34.03
C PRO A 29 -3.25 3.04 -32.56
N SER A 30 -3.86 1.88 -32.30
CA SER A 30 -4.14 1.43 -30.92
C SER A 30 -2.94 0.85 -30.20
N VAL A 31 -1.91 0.42 -30.94
CA VAL A 31 -0.68 -0.13 -30.38
C VAL A 31 0.51 0.50 -31.09
N VAL A 32 1.54 0.81 -30.31
CA VAL A 32 2.84 1.22 -30.79
C VAL A 32 3.88 0.30 -30.18
N ILE A 33 4.86 -0.14 -30.97
CA ILE A 33 6.00 -0.91 -30.49
C ILE A 33 7.32 -0.17 -30.73
N ALA A 34 8.30 -0.40 -29.88
CA ALA A 34 9.64 0.16 -30.02
C ALA A 34 10.70 -0.79 -29.45
N LYS A 35 11.96 -0.48 -29.69
CA LYS A 35 13.11 -1.13 -29.06
C LYS A 35 13.53 -0.29 -27.88
N GLY A 36 13.65 -0.88 -26.71
CA GLY A 36 14.08 -0.22 -25.49
C GLY A 36 15.57 0.15 -25.50
N GLY A 37 15.88 1.16 -24.70
CA GLY A 37 17.24 1.59 -24.38
C GLY A 37 17.29 1.99 -22.90
N PRO A 38 16.99 1.04 -21.95
CA PRO A 38 16.82 1.39 -20.56
C PRO A 38 18.13 1.83 -19.90
N GLN A 39 17.99 2.80 -19.00
CA GLN A 39 19.03 3.21 -18.07
C GLN A 39 18.41 3.18 -16.68
N VAL A 40 18.89 2.26 -15.83
CA VAL A 40 18.40 2.10 -14.46
C VAL A 40 19.52 2.46 -13.50
N ALA A 41 19.31 3.48 -12.69
CA ALA A 41 20.14 3.79 -11.54
C ALA A 41 19.36 3.44 -10.27
N MET A 42 20.01 2.72 -9.36
CA MET A 42 19.43 2.30 -8.10
C MET A 42 20.36 2.65 -6.94
N TYR A 43 19.77 3.15 -5.86
CA TYR A 43 20.43 3.32 -4.58
C TYR A 43 19.45 3.01 -3.44
N ARG A 44 19.63 1.88 -2.74
CA ARG A 44 18.81 1.47 -1.59
C ARG A 44 17.31 1.48 -1.86
N GLY A 45 16.79 1.02 -2.93
CA GLY A 45 15.35 1.03 -3.22
C GLY A 45 14.80 2.35 -3.79
N ASN A 46 15.66 3.36 -3.94
CA ASN A 46 15.37 4.51 -4.78
C ASN A 46 15.82 4.23 -6.19
N PHE A 47 14.95 4.49 -7.16
CA PHE A 47 15.23 4.19 -8.56
C PHE A 47 15.09 5.44 -9.42
N ARG A 48 16.01 5.58 -10.39
CA ARG A 48 15.82 6.43 -11.56
C ARG A 48 15.82 5.55 -12.79
N ILE A 49 14.69 5.49 -13.45
CA ILE A 49 14.46 4.64 -14.62
C ILE A 49 14.18 5.55 -15.81
N ASP A 50 15.13 5.61 -16.73
CA ASP A 50 15.02 6.34 -17.97
C ASP A 50 15.02 5.36 -19.15
N ASP A 51 14.35 5.71 -20.24
CA ASP A 51 14.35 4.93 -21.47
C ASP A 51 14.57 5.83 -22.68
N ALA A 52 15.36 5.34 -23.62
CA ALA A 52 15.59 5.99 -24.91
C ALA A 52 15.12 5.07 -26.04
N PRO A 53 13.79 4.91 -26.22
CA PRO A 53 13.25 3.97 -27.18
C PRO A 53 13.57 4.39 -28.62
N SER A 54 13.87 3.41 -29.47
CA SER A 54 14.23 3.60 -30.87
C SER A 54 13.38 2.70 -31.79
N GLY A 55 13.42 2.97 -33.09
CA GLY A 55 12.76 2.14 -34.09
C GLY A 55 11.24 2.06 -33.94
N ARG A 56 10.60 3.13 -33.46
CA ARG A 56 9.16 3.17 -33.19
C ARG A 56 8.33 2.80 -34.43
N ILE A 57 7.42 1.84 -34.27
CA ILE A 57 6.44 1.39 -35.26
C ILE A 57 5.04 1.63 -34.69
N ALA A 58 4.22 2.36 -35.43
CA ALA A 58 2.79 2.57 -35.14
C ALA A 58 2.00 1.99 -36.34
N PRO A 59 1.62 0.71 -36.30
CA PRO A 59 0.95 0.04 -37.42
C PRO A 59 -0.36 0.73 -37.78
N THR A 60 -0.60 1.00 -39.05
CA THR A 60 -1.82 1.66 -39.55
C THR A 60 -2.68 0.75 -40.43
N GLU A 61 -2.15 -0.40 -40.84
CA GLU A 61 -2.85 -1.42 -41.59
C GLU A 61 -3.22 -2.58 -40.66
N TRP A 62 -4.29 -3.29 -40.95
CA TRP A 62 -4.72 -4.43 -40.17
C TRP A 62 -5.36 -5.51 -41.02
N ARG A 63 -5.35 -6.73 -40.50
CA ARG A 63 -5.97 -7.90 -41.15
C ARG A 63 -6.46 -8.87 -40.06
N ALA A 64 -7.68 -9.36 -40.20
CA ALA A 64 -8.17 -10.47 -39.39
C ALA A 64 -7.36 -11.74 -39.67
N ASP A 65 -7.03 -12.48 -38.60
CA ASP A 65 -6.31 -13.76 -38.63
C ASP A 65 -7.05 -14.76 -37.72
N GLY A 66 -8.13 -15.33 -38.27
CA GLY A 66 -9.06 -16.12 -37.46
C GLY A 66 -9.81 -15.27 -36.43
N ALA A 67 -9.64 -15.55 -35.15
CA ALA A 67 -10.18 -14.76 -34.06
C ALA A 67 -9.27 -13.60 -33.66
N ASP A 68 -8.04 -13.57 -34.13
CA ASP A 68 -7.01 -12.57 -33.83
C ASP A 68 -7.03 -11.40 -34.83
N MET A 69 -6.30 -10.34 -34.50
CA MET A 69 -6.07 -9.21 -35.40
C MET A 69 -4.57 -9.00 -35.57
N LEU A 70 -4.11 -9.00 -36.82
CA LEU A 70 -2.73 -8.63 -37.14
C LEU A 70 -2.69 -7.15 -37.54
N LEU A 71 -1.82 -6.41 -36.87
CA LEU A 71 -1.47 -5.03 -37.23
C LEU A 71 -0.20 -5.05 -38.08
N LEU A 72 -0.22 -4.36 -39.19
CA LEU A 72 0.81 -4.41 -40.22
C LEU A 72 1.52 -3.06 -40.33
N ASP A 73 2.81 -3.12 -40.62
CA ASP A 73 3.65 -1.98 -40.99
C ASP A 73 4.28 -2.27 -42.34
N ALA A 74 3.96 -1.44 -43.35
CA ALA A 74 4.37 -1.64 -44.76
C ALA A 74 4.01 -3.04 -45.30
N GLY A 75 2.82 -3.54 -44.98
CA GLY A 75 2.32 -4.85 -45.41
C GLY A 75 2.82 -6.04 -44.60
N GLU A 76 3.77 -5.86 -43.70
CA GLU A 76 4.38 -6.91 -42.90
C GLU A 76 3.84 -6.93 -41.45
N PRO A 77 3.55 -8.10 -40.84
CA PRO A 77 3.08 -8.20 -39.46
C PRO A 77 4.06 -7.56 -38.48
N ALA A 78 3.53 -6.62 -37.66
CA ALA A 78 4.29 -5.94 -36.61
C ALA A 78 3.77 -6.29 -35.20
N VAL A 79 2.44 -6.39 -35.05
CA VAL A 79 1.79 -6.72 -33.76
C VAL A 79 0.67 -7.72 -34.02
N ARG A 80 0.48 -8.65 -33.09
CA ARG A 80 -0.71 -9.51 -33.01
C ARG A 80 -1.53 -9.12 -31.80
N LEU A 81 -2.82 -8.91 -31.99
CA LEU A 81 -3.82 -8.81 -30.94
C LEU A 81 -4.57 -10.13 -30.86
N ARG A 82 -4.35 -10.89 -29.81
CA ARG A 82 -4.94 -12.20 -29.60
C ARG A 82 -5.94 -12.16 -28.46
N LEU A 83 -7.09 -12.81 -28.65
CA LEU A 83 -8.08 -12.96 -27.58
C LEU A 83 -7.84 -14.29 -26.85
N ASP A 84 -7.72 -14.23 -25.53
CA ASP A 84 -7.53 -15.37 -24.64
C ASP A 84 -8.57 -15.33 -23.51
N GLY A 85 -9.75 -15.91 -23.75
CA GLY A 85 -10.91 -15.74 -22.90
C GLY A 85 -11.37 -14.27 -22.86
N ASP A 86 -11.42 -13.69 -21.68
CA ASP A 86 -11.75 -12.27 -21.45
C ASP A 86 -10.48 -11.40 -21.35
N ALA A 87 -9.34 -11.87 -21.84
CA ALA A 87 -8.10 -11.12 -21.91
C ALA A 87 -7.67 -10.79 -23.35
N LEU A 88 -6.99 -9.66 -23.52
CA LEU A 88 -6.27 -9.25 -24.71
C LEU A 88 -4.78 -9.50 -24.50
N VAL A 89 -4.18 -10.28 -25.39
CA VAL A 89 -2.71 -10.43 -25.46
C VAL A 89 -2.19 -9.66 -26.66
N VAL A 90 -1.24 -8.78 -26.42
CA VAL A 90 -0.57 -7.94 -27.41
C VAL A 90 0.85 -8.47 -27.58
N ASP A 91 1.14 -9.06 -28.74
CA ASP A 91 2.45 -9.62 -29.06
C ASP A 91 3.19 -8.69 -30.05
N ALA A 92 4.39 -8.24 -29.70
CA ALA A 92 5.31 -7.61 -30.64
C ALA A 92 5.99 -8.67 -31.50
N LEU A 93 5.73 -8.67 -32.80
CA LEU A 93 6.19 -9.73 -33.72
C LEU A 93 7.57 -9.42 -34.35
N ARG A 94 8.09 -8.22 -34.17
CA ARG A 94 9.40 -7.80 -34.69
C ARG A 94 10.52 -8.13 -33.72
N GLY A 95 11.54 -8.81 -34.17
CA GLY A 95 12.68 -9.18 -33.32
C GLY A 95 13.35 -7.98 -32.66
N GLY A 96 13.56 -8.04 -31.34
CA GLY A 96 14.19 -7.00 -30.53
C GLY A 96 13.28 -5.83 -30.18
N TYR A 97 11.96 -5.92 -30.46
CA TYR A 97 10.97 -4.94 -29.98
C TYR A 97 10.39 -5.43 -28.64
N ASP A 98 10.65 -4.67 -27.59
CA ASP A 98 10.36 -4.96 -26.19
C ASP A 98 9.72 -3.80 -25.46
N ARG A 99 9.13 -2.85 -26.21
CA ARG A 99 8.30 -1.76 -25.70
C ARG A 99 6.96 -1.81 -26.41
N ILE A 100 5.90 -1.89 -25.63
CA ILE A 100 4.50 -1.93 -26.11
C ILE A 100 3.75 -0.79 -25.45
N THR A 101 3.24 0.16 -26.25
CA THR A 101 2.26 1.15 -25.82
C THR A 101 0.89 0.71 -26.33
N THR A 102 -0.05 0.44 -25.44
CA THR A 102 -1.45 0.14 -25.79
C THR A 102 -2.34 1.33 -25.42
N ARG A 103 -3.16 1.80 -26.35
CA ARG A 103 -4.07 2.94 -26.19
C ARG A 103 -5.50 2.43 -26.05
N PHE A 104 -6.03 2.50 -24.85
CA PHE A 104 -7.44 2.20 -24.54
C PHE A 104 -8.30 3.44 -24.79
N HIS A 105 -9.52 3.20 -25.23
CA HIS A 105 -10.48 4.27 -25.51
C HIS A 105 -10.94 4.94 -24.21
N ALA A 106 -10.88 6.26 -24.17
CA ALA A 106 -11.45 7.10 -23.15
C ALA A 106 -12.63 7.92 -23.70
N GLU A 107 -13.68 8.09 -22.90
CA GLU A 107 -14.77 9.02 -23.21
C GLU A 107 -14.42 10.43 -22.68
N PRO A 108 -14.98 11.50 -23.26
CA PRO A 108 -14.77 12.85 -22.76
C PRO A 108 -15.16 12.96 -21.27
N ASP A 109 -14.32 13.65 -20.48
CA ASP A 109 -14.51 13.87 -19.04
C ASP A 109 -14.60 12.56 -18.21
N GLU A 110 -14.05 11.47 -18.72
CA GLU A 110 -13.98 10.22 -17.98
C GLU A 110 -13.04 10.35 -16.78
N ALA A 111 -13.54 10.05 -15.58
CA ALA A 111 -12.70 9.95 -14.41
C ALA A 111 -12.01 8.58 -14.36
N VAL A 112 -10.78 8.55 -13.81
CA VAL A 112 -9.95 7.35 -13.72
C VAL A 112 -9.26 7.28 -12.36
N TRP A 113 -9.25 6.08 -11.77
CA TRP A 113 -8.68 5.78 -10.46
C TRP A 113 -7.89 4.46 -10.50
N GLY A 114 -7.15 4.15 -9.43
CA GLY A 114 -6.38 2.92 -9.29
C GLY A 114 -4.89 3.16 -9.18
N GLY A 115 -4.07 2.35 -9.86
CA GLY A 115 -2.62 2.45 -9.80
C GLY A 115 -1.98 1.86 -8.53
N GLY A 116 -2.74 1.12 -7.72
CA GLY A 116 -2.29 0.61 -6.43
C GLY A 116 -2.50 1.64 -5.30
N GLU A 117 -1.58 1.71 -4.36
CA GLU A 117 -1.56 2.73 -3.31
C GLU A 117 -0.96 4.03 -3.83
N GLN A 118 -1.80 4.92 -4.33
CA GLN A 118 -1.40 6.27 -4.78
C GLN A 118 -1.63 7.27 -3.66
N MET A 119 -0.56 7.91 -3.19
CA MET A 119 -0.59 8.74 -1.97
C MET A 119 -0.96 10.20 -2.24
N SER A 120 -0.66 10.69 -3.46
CA SER A 120 -0.83 12.11 -3.79
C SER A 120 -2.16 12.43 -4.47
N TYR A 121 -2.67 11.53 -5.30
CA TYR A 121 -3.87 11.76 -6.09
C TYR A 121 -4.77 10.51 -6.12
N LEU A 122 -6.03 10.68 -5.71
CA LEU A 122 -7.04 9.64 -5.89
C LEU A 122 -7.49 9.56 -7.35
N MET A 123 -7.81 10.71 -7.96
CA MET A 123 -8.19 10.81 -9.38
C MET A 123 -6.94 11.03 -10.23
N LEU A 124 -6.68 10.09 -11.17
CA LEU A 124 -5.41 9.99 -11.89
C LEU A 124 -5.39 10.77 -13.21
N ALA A 125 -6.53 11.25 -13.71
CA ALA A 125 -6.63 11.94 -14.99
C ALA A 125 -5.65 13.12 -15.13
N GLY A 126 -5.08 13.29 -16.32
CA GLY A 126 -4.13 14.35 -16.65
C GLY A 126 -2.69 14.07 -16.20
N ARG A 127 -2.36 12.85 -15.74
CA ARG A 127 -1.05 12.51 -15.17
C ARG A 127 -0.52 11.18 -15.67
N ARG A 128 0.77 10.96 -15.41
CA ARG A 128 1.47 9.70 -15.68
C ARG A 128 1.91 9.06 -14.35
N PHE A 129 1.76 7.75 -14.27
CA PHE A 129 2.10 6.96 -13.09
C PHE A 129 2.98 5.79 -13.50
N PRO A 130 4.31 5.88 -13.35
CA PRO A 130 5.18 4.73 -13.40
C PRO A 130 4.76 3.68 -12.37
N ILE A 131 4.68 2.44 -12.80
CA ILE A 131 4.29 1.28 -11.99
C ILE A 131 5.55 0.48 -11.72
N TRP A 132 6.20 0.84 -10.63
CA TRP A 132 7.44 0.28 -10.16
C TRP A 132 7.51 0.38 -8.65
N THR A 133 7.65 -0.77 -7.99
CA THR A 133 7.75 -0.82 -6.53
C THR A 133 9.05 -0.16 -6.09
N SER A 134 8.97 0.84 -5.24
CA SER A 134 10.14 1.61 -4.80
C SER A 134 9.91 2.27 -3.45
N GLU A 135 10.98 2.75 -2.81
CA GLU A 135 10.81 3.75 -1.76
C GLU A 135 10.04 4.94 -2.32
N PRO A 136 9.02 5.43 -1.63
CA PRO A 136 8.26 6.59 -2.09
C PRO A 136 9.11 7.87 -2.11
N GLY A 137 10.20 7.88 -1.34
CA GLY A 137 11.04 9.04 -1.12
C GLY A 137 10.44 10.04 -0.14
N VAL A 138 11.21 11.07 0.17
CA VAL A 138 10.90 12.08 1.19
C VAL A 138 10.43 13.37 0.54
N GLY A 139 9.28 13.88 0.99
CA GLY A 139 8.65 15.11 0.51
C GLY A 139 7.82 14.93 -0.75
N ARG A 140 8.25 14.11 -1.70
CA ARG A 140 7.54 13.72 -2.94
C ARG A 140 7.00 14.90 -3.76
N ASP A 141 7.59 16.08 -3.61
CA ASP A 141 7.28 17.30 -4.34
C ASP A 141 8.58 17.97 -4.81
N LYS A 142 8.90 17.79 -6.09
CA LYS A 142 10.12 18.31 -6.72
C LYS A 142 10.26 19.86 -6.67
N SER A 143 9.20 20.57 -6.30
CA SER A 143 9.23 22.02 -6.10
C SER A 143 9.79 22.43 -4.71
N THR A 144 9.77 21.52 -3.73
CA THR A 144 10.21 21.81 -2.35
C THR A 144 11.72 21.65 -2.17
N GLU A 145 12.26 22.37 -1.19
CA GLU A 145 13.68 22.30 -0.83
C GLU A 145 14.02 20.93 -0.23
N LEU A 146 13.16 20.39 0.64
CA LEU A 146 13.34 19.09 1.26
C LEU A 146 13.51 17.99 0.20
N THR A 147 12.59 17.90 -0.76
CA THR A 147 12.68 16.89 -1.83
C THR A 147 13.97 17.04 -2.65
N ARG A 148 14.42 18.29 -2.95
CA ARG A 148 15.66 18.51 -3.71
C ARG A 148 16.92 18.11 -2.92
N ILE A 149 16.94 18.35 -1.62
CA ILE A 149 18.04 17.90 -0.76
C ILE A 149 18.09 16.36 -0.74
N MET A 150 16.95 15.71 -0.57
CA MET A 150 16.86 14.25 -0.57
C MET A 150 17.16 13.63 -1.94
N ASP A 151 16.80 14.28 -3.04
CA ASP A 151 17.21 13.85 -4.40
C ASP A 151 18.73 13.88 -4.60
N ALA A 152 19.41 14.85 -4.01
CA ALA A 152 20.86 14.93 -4.05
C ALA A 152 21.51 13.87 -3.15
N ASP A 153 20.81 13.37 -2.13
CA ASP A 153 21.24 12.30 -1.23
C ASP A 153 20.62 10.96 -1.67
N GLY A 154 21.27 10.29 -2.60
CA GLY A 154 20.88 8.94 -3.02
C GLY A 154 19.53 8.83 -3.76
N MET A 155 19.10 9.88 -4.45
CA MET A 155 17.83 9.94 -5.20
C MET A 155 16.59 9.75 -4.30
N ALA A 156 16.67 10.11 -3.01
CA ALA A 156 15.66 9.77 -2.00
C ALA A 156 14.50 10.80 -1.89
N GLY A 157 14.40 11.78 -2.82
CA GLY A 157 13.36 12.81 -2.77
C GLY A 157 11.96 12.36 -3.25
N GLY A 158 11.88 11.34 -4.08
CA GLY A 158 10.63 10.84 -4.64
C GLY A 158 9.89 11.84 -5.55
N ASP A 159 8.74 11.40 -6.03
CA ASP A 159 7.77 12.19 -6.80
C ASP A 159 6.35 11.74 -6.45
N TYR A 160 5.32 12.48 -6.90
CA TYR A 160 3.91 12.23 -6.59
C TYR A 160 3.42 10.80 -6.90
N TRP A 161 4.09 10.08 -7.78
CA TRP A 161 3.72 8.73 -8.23
C TRP A 161 4.50 7.61 -7.53
N ASN A 162 5.60 7.91 -6.82
CA ASN A 162 6.37 6.89 -6.13
C ASN A 162 5.53 6.22 -5.02
N SER A 163 5.58 4.91 -4.99
CA SER A 163 4.78 4.09 -4.07
C SER A 163 5.49 2.78 -3.74
N ASN A 164 5.35 2.31 -2.50
CA ASN A 164 5.73 0.95 -2.11
C ASN A 164 4.81 -0.10 -2.73
N TYR A 165 3.56 0.27 -3.05
CA TYR A 165 2.56 -0.63 -3.59
C TYR A 165 1.89 -0.07 -4.86
N PRO A 166 2.61 0.02 -5.98
CA PRO A 166 1.98 0.28 -7.26
C PRO A 166 1.30 -0.98 -7.80
N GLN A 167 0.22 -0.80 -8.59
CA GLN A 167 -0.46 -1.91 -9.25
C GLN A 167 -0.94 -1.48 -10.64
N PRO A 168 -0.65 -2.22 -11.73
CA PRO A 168 -1.00 -1.84 -13.08
C PRO A 168 -2.48 -2.09 -13.39
N THR A 169 -3.34 -1.53 -12.55
CA THR A 169 -4.80 -1.67 -12.61
C THR A 169 -5.43 -0.29 -12.52
N PHE A 170 -6.31 0.03 -13.45
CA PHE A 170 -7.13 1.24 -13.35
C PHE A 170 -8.60 0.94 -13.61
N LEU A 171 -9.47 1.74 -13.02
CA LEU A 171 -10.91 1.71 -13.22
C LEU A 171 -11.42 3.11 -13.58
N THR A 172 -12.51 3.16 -14.33
CA THR A 172 -13.05 4.40 -14.89
C THR A 172 -14.48 4.66 -14.45
N SER A 173 -14.96 5.89 -14.66
CA SER A 173 -16.35 6.27 -14.36
C SER A 173 -17.39 5.61 -15.28
N ARG A 174 -16.95 4.79 -16.24
CA ARG A 174 -17.83 3.86 -16.98
C ARG A 174 -18.02 2.52 -16.26
N TRP A 175 -17.44 2.36 -15.09
CA TRP A 175 -17.36 1.11 -14.32
C TRP A 175 -16.74 -0.02 -15.14
N LEU A 176 -15.71 0.35 -15.86
CA LEU A 176 -14.80 -0.52 -16.61
C LEU A 176 -13.44 -0.48 -15.92
N ALA A 177 -12.82 -1.64 -15.68
CA ALA A 177 -11.45 -1.73 -15.23
C ALA A 177 -10.57 -2.47 -16.22
N VAL A 178 -9.30 -2.07 -16.27
CA VAL A 178 -8.25 -2.69 -17.07
C VAL A 178 -7.10 -3.03 -16.14
N HIS A 179 -6.59 -4.25 -16.26
CA HIS A 179 -5.43 -4.74 -15.53
C HIS A 179 -4.39 -5.28 -16.50
N LEU A 180 -3.13 -4.83 -16.38
CA LEU A 180 -1.99 -5.43 -17.07
C LEU A 180 -1.46 -6.59 -16.20
N ASP A 181 -1.64 -7.83 -16.66
CA ASP A 181 -1.24 -9.06 -15.98
C ASP A 181 0.23 -9.42 -16.28
N ASN A 182 1.13 -8.48 -16.00
CA ASN A 182 2.58 -8.61 -16.14
C ASN A 182 3.27 -7.91 -14.95
N PHE A 183 4.49 -8.33 -14.63
CA PHE A 183 5.26 -7.79 -13.50
C PHE A 183 6.35 -6.77 -13.91
N GLY A 184 6.72 -6.69 -15.18
CA GLY A 184 7.75 -5.76 -15.65
C GLY A 184 7.37 -4.29 -15.46
N TYR A 185 8.34 -3.40 -15.68
CA TYR A 185 8.12 -1.97 -15.62
C TYR A 185 7.01 -1.53 -16.57
N SER A 186 6.10 -0.72 -16.07
CA SER A 186 5.02 -0.15 -16.89
C SER A 186 4.70 1.28 -16.47
N VAL A 187 3.94 1.99 -17.30
CA VAL A 187 3.45 3.35 -17.01
C VAL A 187 1.98 3.41 -17.37
N LEU A 188 1.16 3.86 -16.43
CA LEU A 188 -0.21 4.28 -16.70
C LEU A 188 -0.18 5.77 -17.07
N ASP A 189 -0.56 6.11 -18.29
CA ASP A 189 -0.55 7.49 -18.79
C ASP A 189 -1.99 7.94 -19.13
N PHE A 190 -2.49 8.86 -18.32
CA PHE A 190 -3.82 9.47 -18.43
C PHE A 190 -3.75 10.93 -18.86
N SER A 191 -2.62 11.38 -19.44
CA SER A 191 -2.44 12.76 -19.88
C SER A 191 -3.23 13.13 -21.16
N ASP A 192 -3.57 12.12 -21.99
CA ASP A 192 -4.41 12.28 -23.17
C ASP A 192 -5.89 12.09 -22.78
N PRO A 193 -6.75 13.12 -22.89
CA PRO A 193 -8.17 12.98 -22.53
C PRO A 193 -8.96 12.04 -23.44
N ALA A 194 -8.40 11.65 -24.60
CA ALA A 194 -9.04 10.75 -25.57
C ALA A 194 -8.57 9.28 -25.44
N ALA A 195 -7.57 9.01 -24.59
CA ALA A 195 -7.03 7.67 -24.44
C ALA A 195 -6.37 7.44 -23.08
N HIS A 196 -6.59 6.27 -22.51
CA HIS A 196 -5.79 5.75 -21.40
C HIS A 196 -4.67 4.90 -21.98
N CYS A 197 -3.42 5.34 -21.86
CA CYS A 197 -2.29 4.61 -22.42
C CYS A 197 -1.62 3.77 -21.35
N VAL A 198 -1.20 2.56 -21.71
CA VAL A 198 -0.35 1.70 -20.90
C VAL A 198 0.92 1.40 -21.67
N ASP A 199 2.03 1.91 -21.17
CA ASP A 199 3.38 1.57 -21.64
C ASP A 199 3.87 0.36 -20.85
N TYR A 200 4.39 -0.65 -21.54
CA TYR A 200 4.93 -1.86 -20.90
C TYR A 200 6.29 -2.22 -21.49
N TRP A 201 7.22 -2.62 -20.64
CA TRP A 201 8.54 -3.12 -21.01
C TRP A 201 8.52 -4.65 -21.11
N GLY A 202 8.35 -5.13 -22.31
CA GLY A 202 8.28 -6.52 -22.65
C GLY A 202 7.78 -6.72 -24.08
N ALA A 203 8.02 -7.89 -24.67
CA ALA A 203 7.58 -8.24 -26.02
C ALA A 203 6.12 -8.74 -26.08
N GLN A 204 5.52 -8.99 -24.91
CA GLN A 204 4.13 -9.46 -24.80
C GLN A 204 3.46 -8.81 -23.60
N ALA A 205 2.32 -8.14 -23.81
CA ALA A 205 1.47 -7.55 -22.75
C ALA A 205 0.13 -8.28 -22.69
N ARG A 206 -0.32 -8.65 -21.49
CA ARG A 206 -1.61 -9.30 -21.24
C ARG A 206 -2.52 -8.37 -20.46
N PHE A 207 -3.69 -8.05 -21.01
CA PHE A 207 -4.69 -7.17 -20.40
C PHE A 207 -5.96 -7.94 -20.07
N GLU A 208 -6.41 -7.84 -18.83
CA GLU A 208 -7.69 -8.33 -18.35
C GLU A 208 -8.68 -7.19 -18.20
N PHE A 209 -9.97 -7.46 -18.46
CA PHE A 209 -11.04 -6.47 -18.42
C PHE A 209 -12.12 -6.88 -17.45
N PHE A 210 -12.66 -5.90 -16.74
CA PHE A 210 -13.77 -6.07 -15.81
C PHE A 210 -14.79 -4.99 -16.09
N ALA A 211 -16.08 -5.31 -16.01
CA ALA A 211 -17.17 -4.35 -16.17
C ALA A 211 -18.31 -4.68 -15.22
N ALA A 212 -18.95 -3.65 -14.73
CA ALA A 212 -20.03 -3.75 -13.75
C ALA A 212 -21.07 -2.65 -13.97
N GLU A 213 -22.22 -2.75 -13.29
CA GLU A 213 -23.23 -1.69 -13.29
C GLU A 213 -22.89 -0.55 -12.30
N GLY A 214 -21.96 -0.79 -11.37
CA GLY A 214 -21.55 0.21 -10.40
C GLY A 214 -20.20 -0.05 -9.74
N PRO A 215 -19.67 0.96 -9.01
CA PRO A 215 -18.29 0.91 -8.50
C PRO A 215 -18.07 -0.17 -7.43
N ARG A 216 -19.05 -0.48 -6.61
CA ARG A 216 -18.93 -1.54 -5.58
C ARG A 216 -18.75 -2.92 -6.20
N GLU A 217 -19.46 -3.18 -7.29
CA GLU A 217 -19.37 -4.45 -7.99
C GLU A 217 -18.01 -4.62 -8.67
N ILE A 218 -17.48 -3.55 -9.31
CA ILE A 218 -16.17 -3.61 -9.98
C ILE A 218 -15.03 -3.82 -8.96
N VAL A 219 -15.08 -3.14 -7.81
CA VAL A 219 -14.12 -3.38 -6.72
C VAL A 219 -14.23 -4.80 -6.18
N GLY A 220 -15.45 -5.33 -6.05
CA GLY A 220 -15.68 -6.74 -5.69
C GLY A 220 -15.10 -7.73 -6.70
N GLN A 221 -15.19 -7.46 -8.00
CA GLN A 221 -14.58 -8.29 -9.06
C GLN A 221 -13.06 -8.22 -9.00
N LEU A 222 -12.45 -7.04 -8.83
CA LEU A 222 -11.00 -6.86 -8.70
C LEU A 222 -10.46 -7.58 -7.46
N SER A 223 -11.14 -7.43 -6.30
CA SER A 223 -10.73 -8.15 -5.09
C SER A 223 -10.83 -9.67 -5.22
N ALA A 224 -11.83 -10.17 -5.95
CA ALA A 224 -11.93 -11.61 -6.24
C ALA A 224 -10.80 -12.10 -7.16
N ARG A 225 -10.34 -11.25 -8.10
CA ARG A 225 -9.22 -11.57 -9.02
C ARG A 225 -7.89 -11.60 -8.29
N PHE A 226 -7.60 -10.62 -7.44
CA PHE A 226 -6.30 -10.51 -6.77
C PHE A 226 -6.20 -11.29 -5.45
N GLY A 227 -7.32 -11.80 -4.97
CA GLY A 227 -7.46 -12.43 -3.67
C GLY A 227 -7.99 -11.46 -2.62
N ARG A 228 -8.88 -11.94 -1.78
CA ARG A 228 -9.43 -11.17 -0.66
C ARG A 228 -8.52 -11.28 0.54
N GLN A 229 -8.25 -10.17 1.18
CA GLN A 229 -7.42 -10.15 2.37
C GLN A 229 -8.01 -11.03 3.48
N PRO A 230 -7.18 -11.77 4.24
CA PRO A 230 -7.63 -12.50 5.41
C PRO A 230 -8.35 -11.57 6.41
N ALA A 231 -9.30 -12.13 7.19
CA ALA A 231 -9.96 -11.35 8.23
C ALA A 231 -8.95 -10.84 9.25
N LEU A 232 -9.16 -9.62 9.73
CA LEU A 232 -8.40 -9.10 10.86
C LEU A 232 -8.78 -9.87 12.14
N SER A 233 -7.77 -10.18 12.95
CA SER A 233 -7.97 -10.80 14.26
C SER A 233 -8.71 -9.86 15.23
N ASP A 234 -9.56 -10.41 16.09
CA ASP A 234 -10.36 -9.64 17.03
C ASP A 234 -9.53 -8.74 17.94
N TRP A 235 -8.35 -9.21 18.36
CA TRP A 235 -7.47 -8.40 19.20
C TRP A 235 -6.93 -7.18 18.45
N ALA A 236 -6.62 -7.30 17.16
CA ALA A 236 -6.06 -6.20 16.36
C ALA A 236 -7.04 -5.03 16.17
N ILE A 237 -8.34 -5.32 16.14
CA ILE A 237 -9.40 -4.31 16.03
C ILE A 237 -9.96 -3.89 17.40
N GLY A 238 -9.62 -4.62 18.47
CA GLY A 238 -10.17 -4.43 19.82
C GLY A 238 -9.42 -3.42 20.69
N GLY A 239 -8.34 -2.80 20.20
CA GLY A 239 -7.56 -1.82 20.92
C GLY A 239 -6.37 -1.33 20.10
N ALA A 240 -5.63 -0.35 20.64
CA ALA A 240 -4.46 0.18 19.97
C ALA A 240 -3.22 -0.70 20.19
N ILE A 241 -2.33 -0.71 19.21
CA ILE A 241 -0.99 -1.28 19.28
C ILE A 241 -0.02 -0.14 19.57
N VAL A 242 0.71 -0.22 20.67
CA VAL A 242 1.73 0.78 21.03
C VAL A 242 3.10 0.33 20.51
N GLY A 243 3.70 1.14 19.64
CA GLY A 243 5.05 0.91 19.13
C GLY A 243 6.11 1.56 20.03
N LEU A 244 6.98 0.76 20.63
CA LEU A 244 8.07 1.20 21.51
C LEU A 244 9.35 0.43 21.18
N LYS A 245 10.52 1.12 21.21
CA LYS A 245 11.83 0.55 20.87
C LYS A 245 12.91 0.89 21.88
N SER A 246 12.57 0.78 23.17
CA SER A 246 13.44 1.13 24.30
C SER A 246 14.00 -0.08 25.05
N GLY A 247 14.02 -1.26 24.45
CA GLY A 247 14.40 -2.49 25.13
C GLY A 247 13.47 -2.78 26.33
N THR A 248 14.02 -3.21 27.45
CA THR A 248 13.22 -3.53 28.67
C THR A 248 12.35 -2.37 29.15
N SER A 249 12.77 -1.13 28.95
CA SER A 249 11.98 0.05 29.35
C SER A 249 10.67 0.18 28.57
N SER A 250 10.52 -0.51 27.43
CA SER A 250 9.26 -0.53 26.67
C SER A 250 8.12 -1.13 27.49
N PHE A 251 8.39 -2.08 28.39
CA PHE A 251 7.37 -2.66 29.27
C PHE A 251 6.88 -1.67 30.33
N ASP A 252 7.82 -0.90 30.94
CA ASP A 252 7.46 0.12 31.93
C ASP A 252 6.70 1.28 31.26
N ARG A 253 7.12 1.68 30.06
CA ARG A 253 6.42 2.69 29.27
C ARG A 253 5.02 2.24 28.85
N LEU A 254 4.83 0.97 28.51
CA LEU A 254 3.51 0.40 28.23
C LEU A 254 2.55 0.59 29.41
N GLU A 255 3.03 0.40 30.66
CA GLU A 255 2.19 0.59 31.85
C GLU A 255 1.72 2.05 31.98
N CYS A 256 2.48 3.04 31.52
CA CYS A 256 1.99 4.43 31.49
C CYS A 256 0.72 4.58 30.63
N PHE A 257 0.66 3.91 29.46
CA PHE A 257 -0.54 3.92 28.63
C PHE A 257 -1.71 3.19 29.28
N VAL A 258 -1.44 2.04 29.90
CA VAL A 258 -2.46 1.26 30.61
C VAL A 258 -3.01 2.05 31.80
N ASP A 259 -2.16 2.66 32.60
CA ASP A 259 -2.52 3.48 33.77
C ASP A 259 -3.32 4.74 33.36
N ALA A 260 -3.03 5.30 32.19
CA ALA A 260 -3.82 6.39 31.60
C ALA A 260 -5.20 5.95 31.08
N GLY A 261 -5.52 4.66 31.17
CA GLY A 261 -6.80 4.10 30.71
C GLY A 261 -6.91 3.95 29.20
N ALA A 262 -5.77 3.79 28.50
CA ALA A 262 -5.79 3.44 27.07
C ALA A 262 -6.28 2.01 26.85
N ALA A 263 -7.07 1.80 25.81
CA ALA A 263 -7.47 0.48 25.37
C ALA A 263 -6.35 -0.13 24.51
N ILE A 264 -5.48 -0.92 25.14
CA ILE A 264 -4.29 -1.51 24.51
C ILE A 264 -4.55 -2.98 24.19
N SER A 265 -4.27 -3.36 22.94
CA SER A 265 -4.33 -4.75 22.47
C SER A 265 -2.98 -5.32 22.08
N GLY A 266 -1.97 -4.47 21.85
CA GLY A 266 -0.65 -4.92 21.46
C GLY A 266 0.49 -3.99 21.90
N LEU A 267 1.65 -4.60 22.13
CA LEU A 267 2.95 -3.93 22.27
C LEU A 267 3.81 -4.36 21.08
N TRP A 268 4.25 -3.39 20.27
CA TRP A 268 5.14 -3.64 19.15
C TRP A 268 6.56 -3.12 19.46
N CYS A 269 7.53 -4.04 19.40
CA CYS A 269 8.94 -3.74 19.63
C CYS A 269 9.76 -4.12 18.41
N GLU A 270 10.03 -3.17 17.51
CA GLU A 270 10.81 -3.43 16.29
C GLU A 270 12.28 -3.82 16.60
N ASP A 271 12.81 -3.38 17.75
CA ASP A 271 14.18 -3.63 18.20
C ASP A 271 14.38 -4.96 18.97
N TRP A 272 13.43 -5.89 18.83
CA TRP A 272 13.41 -7.17 19.55
C TRP A 272 14.66 -8.05 19.31
N ALA A 273 15.22 -8.02 18.09
CA ALA A 273 16.42 -8.78 17.70
C ALA A 273 17.73 -8.08 18.09
N GLY A 274 17.65 -6.87 18.65
CA GLY A 274 18.80 -6.05 19.06
C GLY A 274 18.96 -4.79 18.23
N ILE A 275 19.95 -3.99 18.60
CA ILE A 275 20.31 -2.74 17.94
C ILE A 275 21.79 -2.71 17.60
N ARG A 276 22.15 -1.80 16.66
CA ARG A 276 23.54 -1.37 16.39
C ARG A 276 23.65 0.14 16.53
N GLU A 277 24.81 0.60 16.96
CA GLU A 277 25.15 2.01 16.95
C GLU A 277 25.80 2.38 15.61
N THR A 278 25.33 3.44 14.99
CA THR A 278 25.88 4.00 13.74
C THR A 278 26.08 5.50 13.89
N SER A 279 26.77 6.15 12.95
CA SER A 279 26.87 7.63 12.93
C SER A 279 25.51 8.31 12.75
N PHE A 280 24.51 7.59 12.27
CA PHE A 280 23.12 8.03 12.12
C PHE A 280 22.24 7.71 13.35
N GLY A 281 22.85 7.26 14.46
CA GLY A 281 22.16 6.86 15.68
C GLY A 281 21.90 5.35 15.76
N ARG A 282 21.00 4.98 16.66
CA ARG A 282 20.63 3.59 16.91
C ARG A 282 19.77 3.03 15.79
N ARG A 283 20.22 1.94 15.17
CA ARG A 283 19.53 1.20 14.10
C ARG A 283 19.18 -0.21 14.56
N LEU A 284 18.17 -0.83 13.97
CA LEU A 284 17.85 -2.23 14.22
C LEU A 284 19.00 -3.14 13.76
N PHE A 285 19.22 -4.21 14.47
CA PHE A 285 20.17 -5.24 14.06
C PHE A 285 19.43 -6.31 13.23
N TRP A 286 19.76 -6.41 11.94
CA TRP A 286 19.04 -7.28 11.01
C TRP A 286 19.57 -8.72 11.02
N ASP A 287 19.28 -9.41 12.13
CA ASP A 287 19.58 -10.82 12.38
C ASP A 287 18.39 -11.39 13.18
N TRP A 288 17.36 -11.79 12.50
CA TRP A 288 16.01 -12.07 13.06
C TRP A 288 15.99 -13.33 13.93
N THR A 289 16.67 -13.28 15.05
CA THR A 289 16.82 -14.40 16.00
C THR A 289 16.65 -13.93 17.44
N GLY A 290 16.08 -14.79 18.28
CA GLY A 290 16.01 -14.66 19.73
C GLY A 290 17.36 -14.94 20.45
N GLY A 291 18.49 -14.83 19.73
CA GLY A 291 19.84 -15.12 20.26
C GLY A 291 20.36 -14.07 21.24
N ALA A 292 21.70 -14.05 21.43
CA ALA A 292 22.36 -13.29 22.49
C ALA A 292 22.08 -11.77 22.46
N ARG A 293 21.91 -11.16 21.27
CA ARG A 293 21.58 -9.72 21.14
C ARG A 293 20.15 -9.44 21.56
N SER A 294 19.21 -10.30 21.17
CA SER A 294 17.82 -10.21 21.62
C SER A 294 17.73 -10.37 23.14
N GLU A 295 18.40 -11.37 23.70
CA GLU A 295 18.43 -11.59 25.15
C GLU A 295 19.07 -10.42 25.92
N GLN A 296 20.12 -9.80 25.37
CA GLN A 296 20.71 -8.59 25.95
C GLN A 296 19.74 -7.41 25.91
N ARG A 297 18.94 -7.26 24.85
CA ARG A 297 18.00 -6.15 24.65
C ARG A 297 16.70 -6.36 25.42
N TYR A 298 16.20 -7.60 25.42
CA TYR A 298 14.95 -8.05 26.06
C TYR A 298 15.18 -9.35 26.84
N PRO A 299 15.82 -9.28 28.04
CA PRO A 299 16.00 -10.47 28.88
C PRO A 299 14.68 -11.16 29.18
N ASP A 300 14.67 -12.50 29.12
CA ASP A 300 13.49 -13.35 29.38
C ASP A 300 12.28 -13.02 28.47
N LEU A 301 12.51 -12.64 27.20
CA LEU A 301 11.45 -12.18 26.28
C LEU A 301 10.25 -13.13 26.23
N ARG A 302 10.50 -14.44 26.12
CA ARG A 302 9.41 -15.46 26.10
C ARG A 302 8.50 -15.37 27.34
N ALA A 303 9.07 -15.21 28.51
CA ALA A 303 8.29 -15.10 29.76
C ALA A 303 7.51 -13.77 29.81
N ARG A 304 8.10 -12.68 29.31
CA ARG A 304 7.43 -11.38 29.21
C ARG A 304 6.26 -11.41 28.22
N ILE A 305 6.43 -12.04 27.06
CA ILE A 305 5.34 -12.23 26.08
C ILE A 305 4.19 -13.03 26.72
N ALA A 306 4.50 -14.13 27.42
CA ALA A 306 3.48 -14.91 28.11
C ALA A 306 2.72 -14.09 29.19
N ALA A 307 3.40 -13.21 29.90
CA ALA A 307 2.78 -12.30 30.87
C ALA A 307 1.87 -11.26 30.22
N LEU A 308 2.25 -10.70 29.06
CA LEU A 308 1.41 -9.78 28.28
C LEU A 308 0.16 -10.52 27.74
N ASN A 309 0.36 -11.70 27.16
CA ASN A 309 -0.74 -12.52 26.60
C ASN A 309 -1.78 -12.91 27.67
N ALA A 310 -1.34 -13.17 28.89
CA ALA A 310 -2.24 -13.41 30.04
C ALA A 310 -3.13 -12.20 30.37
N ARG A 311 -2.74 -11.01 29.96
CA ARG A 311 -3.49 -9.74 30.11
C ARG A 311 -4.30 -9.38 28.86
N GLY A 312 -4.22 -10.19 27.79
CA GLY A 312 -4.87 -9.90 26.51
C GLY A 312 -4.08 -8.93 25.63
N ILE A 313 -2.83 -8.63 25.96
CA ILE A 313 -1.94 -7.75 25.17
C ILE A 313 -0.99 -8.63 24.36
N ARG A 314 -1.03 -8.50 23.03
CA ARG A 314 -0.19 -9.24 22.11
C ARG A 314 1.18 -8.57 21.94
N PHE A 315 2.22 -9.37 21.72
CA PHE A 315 3.55 -8.85 21.45
C PHE A 315 3.87 -8.96 19.96
N LEU A 316 4.26 -7.83 19.34
CA LEU A 316 4.62 -7.76 17.94
C LEU A 316 6.12 -7.43 17.80
N ALA A 317 6.70 -7.94 16.73
CA ALA A 317 8.11 -7.82 16.39
C ALA A 317 8.30 -7.11 15.02
N TYR A 318 9.46 -7.32 14.41
CA TYR A 318 9.85 -6.78 13.10
C TYR A 318 10.69 -7.82 12.37
N ALA A 319 10.50 -7.94 11.07
CA ALA A 319 11.39 -8.68 10.18
C ALA A 319 11.41 -8.01 8.79
N ASN A 320 12.49 -8.22 8.05
CA ASN A 320 12.58 -7.84 6.64
C ASN A 320 13.40 -8.90 5.85
N PRO A 321 13.38 -8.88 4.50
CA PRO A 321 14.00 -9.89 3.68
C PRO A 321 15.51 -9.69 3.47
N TYR A 322 16.21 -9.17 4.47
CA TYR A 322 17.67 -8.97 4.45
C TYR A 322 18.31 -9.53 5.70
N LEU A 323 19.56 -10.01 5.55
CA LEU A 323 20.35 -10.49 6.68
C LEU A 323 21.70 -9.77 6.70
N ALA A 324 22.03 -9.16 7.82
CA ALA A 324 23.27 -8.43 8.01
C ALA A 324 24.48 -9.38 8.00
N VAL A 325 25.55 -8.99 7.31
CA VAL A 325 26.76 -9.84 7.12
C VAL A 325 27.43 -10.19 8.43
N ASP A 326 27.27 -9.40 9.48
CA ASP A 326 27.77 -9.63 10.83
C ASP A 326 26.75 -10.32 11.75
N GLY A 327 25.61 -10.79 11.18
CA GLY A 327 24.59 -11.56 11.86
C GLY A 327 24.90 -13.07 11.89
N THR A 328 24.23 -13.79 12.77
CA THR A 328 24.43 -15.26 12.92
C THR A 328 23.76 -16.05 11.81
N LEU A 329 22.66 -15.56 11.26
CA LEU A 329 21.90 -16.20 10.19
C LEU A 329 22.56 -16.05 8.81
N TYR A 330 23.42 -15.04 8.62
CA TYR A 330 24.02 -14.75 7.31
C TYR A 330 24.89 -15.90 6.80
N GLU A 331 25.81 -16.42 7.63
CA GLU A 331 26.71 -17.51 7.22
C GLU A 331 25.96 -18.82 6.89
N GLN A 332 24.88 -19.10 7.65
CA GLN A 332 24.04 -20.25 7.35
C GLN A 332 23.32 -20.04 6.01
N ALA A 333 22.63 -18.91 5.82
CA ALA A 333 21.92 -18.59 4.59
C ALA A 333 22.83 -18.61 3.36
N LYS A 334 24.07 -18.12 3.51
CA LYS A 334 25.08 -18.14 2.46
C LYS A 334 25.50 -19.57 2.11
N ALA A 335 25.79 -20.41 3.11
CA ALA A 335 26.20 -21.78 2.91
C ALA A 335 25.09 -22.64 2.24
N GLU A 336 23.82 -22.34 2.52
CA GLU A 336 22.66 -23.04 1.98
C GLU A 336 22.15 -22.42 0.66
N GLY A 337 22.74 -21.29 0.21
CA GLY A 337 22.44 -20.64 -1.07
C GLY A 337 21.10 -19.90 -1.10
N HIS A 338 20.75 -19.20 -0.02
CA HIS A 338 19.47 -18.48 0.11
C HIS A 338 19.53 -17.02 -0.36
N PHE A 339 20.66 -16.53 -0.85
CA PHE A 339 20.81 -15.15 -1.29
C PHE A 339 20.80 -14.98 -2.81
N CYS A 340 20.34 -13.82 -3.26
CA CYS A 340 20.60 -13.34 -4.60
C CYS A 340 22.12 -13.25 -4.83
N LEU A 341 22.57 -13.54 -6.05
CA LEU A 341 23.97 -13.49 -6.43
C LEU A 341 24.24 -12.29 -7.36
N ARG A 342 25.51 -11.91 -7.48
CA ARG A 342 25.95 -10.96 -8.49
C ARG A 342 25.79 -11.59 -9.89
N GLN A 343 25.51 -10.76 -10.90
CA GLN A 343 25.32 -11.26 -12.26
C GLN A 343 26.56 -11.94 -12.83
N ASP A 344 27.74 -11.46 -12.47
CA ASP A 344 29.03 -11.82 -13.06
C ASP A 344 29.84 -12.81 -12.22
N SER A 345 29.34 -13.24 -11.04
CA SER A 345 30.04 -14.13 -10.12
C SER A 345 29.08 -14.95 -9.26
N ASP A 346 29.63 -15.90 -8.47
CA ASP A 346 28.86 -16.63 -7.45
C ASP A 346 28.90 -15.96 -6.06
N GLU A 347 29.28 -14.71 -6.02
CA GLU A 347 29.27 -13.94 -4.78
C GLU A 347 27.87 -13.47 -4.44
N VAL A 348 27.56 -13.44 -3.13
CA VAL A 348 26.30 -12.88 -2.60
C VAL A 348 26.19 -11.40 -2.99
N TYR A 349 25.04 -11.01 -3.50
CA TYR A 349 24.75 -9.59 -3.73
C TYR A 349 24.49 -8.91 -2.39
N LEU A 350 25.26 -7.84 -2.13
CA LEU A 350 25.16 -7.06 -0.90
C LEU A 350 24.58 -5.68 -1.18
N VAL A 351 23.67 -5.26 -0.33
CA VAL A 351 23.15 -3.88 -0.29
C VAL A 351 23.70 -3.17 0.93
N ASP A 352 24.29 -1.98 0.72
CA ASP A 352 24.74 -1.09 1.78
C ASP A 352 23.54 -0.32 2.36
N PHE A 353 23.25 -0.49 3.65
CA PHE A 353 22.21 0.23 4.39
C PHE A 353 22.75 1.38 5.26
N GLY A 354 23.97 1.83 5.00
CA GLY A 354 24.69 2.85 5.76
C GLY A 354 25.40 2.27 6.96
N GLU A 355 26.72 2.12 6.82
CA GLU A 355 27.65 1.51 7.78
C GLU A 355 27.46 0.01 8.07
N PHE A 356 26.57 -0.68 7.32
CA PHE A 356 26.47 -2.12 7.35
C PHE A 356 25.88 -2.66 6.04
N ASP A 357 26.35 -3.85 5.65
CA ASP A 357 25.92 -4.54 4.47
C ASP A 357 24.97 -5.69 4.81
N CYS A 358 24.03 -5.97 3.92
CA CYS A 358 23.13 -7.11 4.03
C CYS A 358 23.06 -7.91 2.74
N GLY A 359 22.95 -9.22 2.88
CA GLY A 359 22.56 -10.10 1.78
C GLY A 359 21.06 -9.98 1.49
N VAL A 360 20.71 -10.00 0.21
CA VAL A 360 19.30 -9.96 -0.26
C VAL A 360 18.80 -11.39 -0.38
N VAL A 361 17.74 -11.74 0.33
CA VAL A 361 17.17 -13.10 0.31
C VAL A 361 16.48 -13.36 -1.03
N ASP A 362 16.79 -14.49 -1.68
CA ASP A 362 16.22 -14.86 -2.99
C ASP A 362 14.94 -15.69 -2.82
N PHE A 363 13.80 -15.03 -2.79
CA PHE A 363 12.49 -15.69 -2.72
C PHE A 363 12.02 -16.31 -4.05
N THR A 364 12.75 -16.17 -5.14
CA THR A 364 12.43 -16.91 -6.37
C THR A 364 12.69 -18.42 -6.21
N ARG A 365 13.57 -18.80 -5.26
CA ARG A 365 13.88 -20.18 -4.89
C ARG A 365 12.87 -20.71 -3.86
N PRO A 366 12.08 -21.77 -4.15
CA PRO A 366 11.11 -22.33 -3.20
C PRO A 366 11.71 -22.74 -1.85
N GLU A 367 12.91 -23.38 -1.86
CA GLU A 367 13.59 -23.81 -0.64
C GLU A 367 13.98 -22.64 0.27
N THR A 368 14.26 -21.46 -0.32
CA THR A 368 14.52 -20.24 0.45
C THR A 368 13.26 -19.74 1.13
N ARG A 369 12.11 -19.77 0.45
CA ARG A 369 10.82 -19.42 1.07
C ARG A 369 10.50 -20.34 2.24
N ASP A 370 10.64 -21.65 2.04
CA ASP A 370 10.41 -22.64 3.09
C ASP A 370 11.36 -22.44 4.28
N TRP A 371 12.64 -22.18 4.01
CA TRP A 371 13.63 -21.92 5.03
C TRP A 371 13.31 -20.66 5.84
N PHE A 372 12.99 -19.54 5.19
CA PHE A 372 12.68 -18.27 5.87
C PHE A 372 11.41 -18.39 6.71
N ALA A 373 10.37 -18.99 6.13
CA ALA A 373 9.10 -19.22 6.83
C ALA A 373 9.26 -20.12 8.05
N GLU A 374 10.03 -21.21 7.94
CA GLU A 374 10.20 -22.20 9.01
C GLU A 374 11.22 -21.75 10.07
N HIS A 375 12.44 -21.33 9.64
CA HIS A 375 13.53 -21.06 10.57
C HIS A 375 13.43 -19.67 11.19
N ILE A 376 13.10 -18.63 10.41
CA ILE A 376 13.07 -17.27 10.89
C ILE A 376 11.70 -16.96 11.50
N LEU A 377 10.65 -16.90 10.67
CA LEU A 377 9.33 -16.49 11.15
C LEU A 377 8.69 -17.55 12.07
N GLY A 378 8.92 -18.84 11.77
CA GLY A 378 8.41 -19.95 12.57
C GLY A 378 9.11 -20.07 13.91
N ARG A 379 10.40 -20.51 13.88
CA ARG A 379 11.13 -20.87 15.12
C ARG A 379 11.56 -19.68 15.95
N GLU A 380 12.13 -18.64 15.29
CA GLU A 380 12.69 -17.51 16.00
C GLU A 380 11.63 -16.49 16.44
N MET A 381 10.42 -16.51 15.83
CA MET A 381 9.36 -15.58 16.16
C MET A 381 8.10 -16.27 16.72
N LEU A 382 7.37 -17.03 15.92
CA LEU A 382 6.09 -17.63 16.35
C LEU A 382 6.25 -18.61 17.51
N ASP A 383 7.28 -19.47 17.49
CA ASP A 383 7.50 -20.49 18.53
C ASP A 383 7.99 -19.91 19.86
N ILE A 384 8.45 -18.64 19.90
CA ILE A 384 8.73 -17.93 21.16
C ILE A 384 7.54 -17.15 21.68
N GLY A 385 6.43 -17.09 20.92
CA GLY A 385 5.16 -16.50 21.34
C GLY A 385 4.89 -15.12 20.74
N ILE A 386 5.68 -14.67 19.76
CA ILE A 386 5.40 -13.43 19.03
C ILE A 386 4.09 -13.62 18.24
N ASP A 387 3.16 -12.70 18.40
CA ASP A 387 1.80 -12.76 17.86
C ASP A 387 1.61 -11.93 16.59
N GLY A 388 2.67 -11.26 16.11
CA GLY A 388 2.64 -10.48 14.87
C GLY A 388 3.93 -9.71 14.64
N TRP A 389 4.05 -9.10 13.48
CA TRP A 389 5.23 -8.30 13.12
C TRP A 389 5.00 -7.33 11.97
N MET A 390 5.81 -6.28 11.92
CA MET A 390 6.03 -5.52 10.70
C MET A 390 6.89 -6.37 9.77
N ALA A 391 6.35 -6.74 8.60
CA ALA A 391 7.09 -7.37 7.52
C ALA A 391 7.52 -6.27 6.53
N ASP A 392 8.58 -5.58 6.90
CA ASP A 392 9.04 -4.36 6.22
C ASP A 392 9.77 -4.64 4.92
N PHE A 393 9.96 -3.61 4.11
CA PHE A 393 10.57 -3.68 2.79
C PHE A 393 9.80 -4.60 1.81
N GLY A 394 10.45 -5.02 0.74
CA GLY A 394 9.91 -5.77 -0.39
C GLY A 394 10.07 -5.01 -1.71
N GLU A 395 10.43 -3.74 -1.66
CA GLU A 395 10.65 -2.85 -2.80
C GLU A 395 12.13 -2.72 -3.23
N TYR A 396 13.08 -3.35 -2.53
CA TYR A 396 14.52 -3.18 -2.77
C TYR A 396 15.17 -4.35 -3.51
N LEU A 397 14.44 -5.17 -4.26
CA LEU A 397 15.10 -6.17 -5.08
C LEU A 397 15.96 -5.45 -6.15
N PRO A 398 17.29 -5.64 -6.15
CA PRO A 398 18.14 -5.03 -7.15
C PRO A 398 17.85 -5.54 -8.57
N THR A 399 18.05 -4.69 -9.57
CA THR A 399 17.81 -5.02 -10.99
C THR A 399 19.03 -5.61 -11.71
N ASP A 400 20.16 -5.69 -11.01
CA ASP A 400 21.44 -6.21 -11.49
C ASP A 400 21.89 -7.47 -10.72
N VAL A 401 20.92 -8.23 -10.22
CA VAL A 401 21.15 -9.52 -9.54
C VAL A 401 21.00 -10.70 -10.49
N ARG A 402 21.54 -11.86 -10.09
CA ARG A 402 21.23 -13.16 -10.64
C ARG A 402 20.33 -13.91 -9.67
N LEU A 403 19.14 -14.26 -10.13
CA LEU A 403 18.11 -14.97 -9.38
C LEU A 403 18.19 -16.48 -9.62
N ALA A 404 17.81 -17.27 -8.61
CA ALA A 404 17.95 -18.73 -8.64
C ALA A 404 17.04 -19.40 -9.69
N ASP A 405 15.85 -18.84 -9.98
CA ASP A 405 14.95 -19.36 -11.00
C ASP A 405 15.32 -18.91 -12.43
N GLY A 406 16.34 -18.05 -12.58
CA GLY A 406 16.79 -17.52 -13.86
C GLY A 406 15.88 -16.45 -14.47
N SER A 407 14.91 -15.95 -13.72
CA SER A 407 14.04 -14.85 -14.18
C SER A 407 14.82 -13.54 -14.36
N ASP A 408 14.31 -12.68 -15.25
CA ASP A 408 14.83 -11.33 -15.42
C ASP A 408 14.56 -10.52 -14.15
N PRO A 409 15.59 -9.90 -13.52
CA PRO A 409 15.41 -9.08 -12.34
C PRO A 409 14.45 -7.91 -12.54
N MET A 410 14.34 -7.34 -13.74
CA MET A 410 13.39 -6.29 -14.06
C MET A 410 11.92 -6.77 -14.00
N GLU A 411 11.67 -8.06 -14.28
CA GLU A 411 10.35 -8.67 -14.11
C GLU A 411 10.13 -9.17 -12.67
N ALA A 412 11.17 -9.74 -12.05
CA ALA A 412 11.10 -10.27 -10.70
C ALA A 412 10.91 -9.18 -9.64
N HIS A 413 11.39 -7.96 -9.89
CA HIS A 413 11.39 -6.86 -8.94
C HIS A 413 9.98 -6.55 -8.40
N ASN A 414 9.01 -6.32 -9.27
CA ASN A 414 7.63 -6.05 -8.85
C ASN A 414 6.91 -7.29 -8.29
N ARG A 415 7.37 -8.50 -8.60
CA ARG A 415 6.85 -9.75 -8.04
C ARG A 415 7.38 -10.02 -6.63
N TRP A 416 8.56 -9.51 -6.30
CA TRP A 416 9.25 -9.84 -5.05
C TRP A 416 8.46 -9.51 -3.77
N PRO A 417 7.77 -8.36 -3.63
CA PRO A 417 6.91 -8.11 -2.46
C PRO A 417 5.76 -9.11 -2.32
N VAL A 418 5.24 -9.66 -3.43
CA VAL A 418 4.21 -10.71 -3.38
C VAL A 418 4.79 -11.99 -2.82
N LEU A 419 5.99 -12.41 -3.26
CA LEU A 419 6.71 -13.57 -2.72
C LEU A 419 7.04 -13.39 -1.24
N TRP A 420 7.41 -12.16 -0.83
CA TRP A 420 7.61 -11.83 0.59
C TRP A 420 6.32 -12.00 1.41
N ALA A 421 5.18 -11.54 0.91
CA ALA A 421 3.89 -11.74 1.54
C ALA A 421 3.51 -13.23 1.64
N GLU A 422 3.77 -14.02 0.59
CA GLU A 422 3.57 -15.47 0.59
C GLU A 422 4.36 -16.16 1.72
N VAL A 423 5.63 -15.80 1.90
CA VAL A 423 6.52 -16.36 2.96
C VAL A 423 5.94 -16.07 4.34
N ASN A 424 5.47 -14.85 4.58
CA ASN A 424 4.85 -14.46 5.86
C ASN A 424 3.54 -15.23 6.10
N ALA A 425 2.68 -15.32 5.09
CA ALA A 425 1.43 -16.09 5.18
C ALA A 425 1.70 -17.59 5.39
N GLN A 426 2.70 -18.16 4.72
CA GLN A 426 3.13 -19.55 4.88
C GLN A 426 3.57 -19.84 6.32
N ALA A 427 4.33 -18.94 6.94
CA ALA A 427 4.75 -19.08 8.33
C ALA A 427 3.56 -19.17 9.29
N LEU A 428 2.56 -18.27 9.12
CA LEU A 428 1.33 -18.30 9.91
C LEU A 428 0.55 -19.62 9.70
N ALA A 429 0.38 -20.02 8.44
CA ALA A 429 -0.35 -21.24 8.09
C ALA A 429 0.32 -22.50 8.67
N SER A 430 1.65 -22.61 8.60
CA SER A 430 2.43 -23.74 9.12
C SER A 430 2.31 -23.93 10.64
N ARG A 431 1.97 -22.87 11.37
CA ARG A 431 1.76 -22.87 12.84
C ARG A 431 0.28 -22.83 13.25
N GLY A 432 -0.65 -22.87 12.28
CA GLY A 432 -2.08 -22.74 12.55
C GLY A 432 -2.46 -21.38 13.15
N LYS A 433 -1.72 -20.32 12.80
CA LYS A 433 -1.86 -18.97 13.33
C LYS A 433 -2.56 -18.01 12.37
N THR A 434 -3.00 -18.48 11.21
CA THR A 434 -3.78 -17.68 10.26
C THR A 434 -5.05 -17.15 10.94
N GLY A 435 -5.26 -15.82 10.94
CA GLY A 435 -6.38 -15.17 11.61
C GLY A 435 -6.21 -14.94 13.13
N ASP A 436 -5.14 -15.49 13.75
CA ASP A 436 -4.80 -15.23 15.17
C ASP A 436 -3.59 -14.27 15.25
N ALA A 437 -2.49 -14.56 14.59
CA ALA A 437 -1.35 -13.65 14.49
C ALA A 437 -1.48 -12.72 13.27
N LEU A 438 -0.83 -11.55 13.32
CA LEU A 438 -0.96 -10.49 12.33
C LEU A 438 0.42 -10.02 11.85
N PHE A 439 0.65 -10.02 10.53
CA PHE A 439 1.74 -9.22 9.97
C PHE A 439 1.16 -8.09 9.12
N PHE A 440 1.94 -7.03 8.93
CA PHE A 440 1.58 -5.91 8.09
C PHE A 440 2.76 -5.48 7.22
N MET A 441 2.45 -5.06 5.99
CA MET A 441 3.43 -4.70 4.96
C MET A 441 3.12 -3.34 4.37
N ARG A 442 4.16 -2.67 3.84
CA ARG A 442 4.01 -1.49 2.96
C ARG A 442 4.13 -1.87 1.50
N ALA A 443 5.04 -2.78 1.17
CA ALA A 443 5.30 -3.16 -0.22
C ALA A 443 4.25 -4.14 -0.77
N GLY A 444 3.89 -3.95 -2.03
CA GLY A 444 2.94 -4.80 -2.71
C GLY A 444 2.97 -4.65 -4.23
N PHE A 445 2.30 -5.58 -4.88
CA PHE A 445 1.96 -5.57 -6.30
C PHE A 445 0.71 -6.43 -6.49
N SER A 446 0.23 -6.62 -7.74
CA SER A 446 -0.96 -7.42 -8.05
C SER A 446 -0.91 -8.81 -7.41
N GLY A 447 -1.88 -9.14 -6.58
CA GLY A 447 -1.98 -10.44 -5.89
C GLY A 447 -1.49 -10.45 -4.44
N VAL A 448 -0.80 -9.39 -3.96
CA VAL A 448 -0.37 -9.30 -2.55
C VAL A 448 -1.55 -9.39 -1.58
N GLN A 449 -2.73 -8.95 -2.01
CA GLN A 449 -3.98 -8.97 -1.25
C GLN A 449 -4.37 -10.37 -0.76
N ALA A 450 -4.04 -11.43 -1.52
CA ALA A 450 -4.31 -12.81 -1.12
C ALA A 450 -3.53 -13.25 0.14
N HIS A 451 -2.42 -12.59 0.45
CA HIS A 451 -1.45 -13.02 1.45
C HIS A 451 -1.30 -12.03 2.60
N CYS A 452 -1.22 -10.73 2.31
CA CYS A 452 -1.02 -9.68 3.30
C CYS A 452 -2.34 -9.29 3.98
N PRO A 453 -2.51 -9.52 5.29
CA PRO A 453 -3.76 -9.22 5.98
C PRO A 453 -3.98 -7.73 6.26
N LEU A 454 -2.93 -6.91 6.26
CA LEU A 454 -3.02 -5.50 6.61
C LEU A 454 -1.94 -4.68 5.88
N LEU A 455 -2.37 -3.66 5.14
CA LEU A 455 -1.47 -2.69 4.52
C LEU A 455 -1.11 -1.59 5.52
N TRP A 456 0.15 -1.19 5.53
CA TRP A 456 0.66 -0.02 6.23
C TRP A 456 1.15 1.00 5.20
N ALA A 457 0.77 2.26 5.39
CA ALA A 457 0.99 3.33 4.40
C ALA A 457 2.46 3.77 4.23
N GLY A 458 3.41 3.14 4.92
CA GLY A 458 4.85 3.48 4.84
C GLY A 458 5.23 4.67 5.74
N ASP A 459 6.30 5.34 5.36
CA ASP A 459 7.08 6.27 6.18
C ASP A 459 6.71 7.74 5.91
N GLN A 460 5.51 8.19 6.26
CA GLN A 460 5.11 9.59 6.06
C GLN A 460 5.98 10.56 6.85
N CYS A 461 6.20 11.76 6.30
CA CYS A 461 6.76 12.89 7.02
C CYS A 461 5.89 13.28 8.23
N VAL A 462 6.56 13.74 9.29
CA VAL A 462 5.90 14.15 10.54
C VAL A 462 5.33 15.56 10.44
N ASP A 463 4.50 15.80 9.41
CA ASP A 463 3.93 17.11 9.10
C ASP A 463 2.57 17.03 8.36
N PHE A 464 2.10 18.17 7.87
CA PHE A 464 0.84 18.34 7.14
C PHE A 464 1.07 18.55 5.63
N THR A 465 2.26 18.23 5.10
CA THR A 465 2.55 18.44 3.67
C THR A 465 1.65 17.60 2.77
N ARG A 466 1.34 18.17 1.60
CA ARG A 466 0.34 17.63 0.67
C ARG A 466 0.72 16.25 0.10
N HIS A 467 2.00 16.01 -0.16
CA HIS A 467 2.47 14.83 -0.88
C HIS A 467 3.14 13.79 0.00
N ASP A 468 3.41 14.12 1.29
CA ASP A 468 4.10 13.21 2.21
C ASP A 468 3.63 13.28 3.67
N GLY A 469 2.73 14.20 4.02
CA GLY A 469 2.20 14.37 5.37
C GLY A 469 0.95 13.53 5.65
N ILE A 470 0.28 13.82 6.76
CA ILE A 470 -0.89 13.10 7.29
C ILE A 470 -2.00 12.84 6.25
N GLY A 471 -2.23 13.76 5.31
CA GLY A 471 -3.31 13.63 4.31
C GLY A 471 -3.09 12.48 3.32
N THR A 472 -1.85 12.05 3.12
CA THR A 472 -1.50 10.98 2.19
C THR A 472 -2.00 9.61 2.63
N VAL A 473 -2.16 9.41 3.94
CA VAL A 473 -2.71 8.17 4.53
C VAL A 473 -4.14 7.93 4.05
N ILE A 474 -4.95 8.99 3.96
CA ILE A 474 -6.33 8.88 3.47
C ILE A 474 -6.33 8.51 1.99
N THR A 475 -5.61 9.29 1.18
CA THR A 475 -5.54 9.07 -0.28
C THR A 475 -5.03 7.67 -0.61
N GLY A 476 -3.97 7.20 0.08
CA GLY A 476 -3.41 5.87 -0.09
C GLY A 476 -4.41 4.76 0.23
N ALA A 477 -5.09 4.85 1.37
CA ALA A 477 -6.11 3.87 1.77
C ALA A 477 -7.27 3.79 0.76
N LEU A 478 -7.75 4.95 0.27
CA LEU A 478 -8.82 5.01 -0.73
C LEU A 478 -8.38 4.42 -2.07
N SER A 479 -7.19 4.76 -2.54
CA SER A 479 -6.63 4.27 -3.80
C SER A 479 -6.40 2.76 -3.77
N ALA A 480 -5.70 2.26 -2.75
CA ALA A 480 -5.46 0.83 -2.56
C ALA A 480 -6.77 0.04 -2.40
N GLY A 481 -7.77 0.61 -1.72
CA GLY A 481 -9.08 0.01 -1.55
C GLY A 481 -9.80 -0.25 -2.87
N LEU A 482 -9.65 0.64 -3.86
CA LEU A 482 -10.25 0.50 -5.18
C LEU A 482 -9.66 -0.66 -6.01
N VAL A 483 -8.45 -1.10 -5.70
CA VAL A 483 -7.80 -2.25 -6.36
C VAL A 483 -7.79 -3.51 -5.50
N GLY A 484 -8.65 -3.58 -4.48
CA GLY A 484 -8.92 -4.79 -3.70
C GLY A 484 -8.16 -4.92 -2.38
N ASN A 485 -7.45 -3.87 -1.93
CA ASN A 485 -6.84 -3.86 -0.59
C ASN A 485 -7.85 -3.34 0.44
N ALA A 486 -8.37 -4.22 1.29
CA ALA A 486 -9.50 -3.89 2.17
C ALA A 486 -9.12 -3.13 3.44
N TYR A 487 -7.90 -3.33 3.96
CA TYR A 487 -7.47 -2.80 5.25
C TYR A 487 -6.16 -2.04 5.13
N SER A 488 -6.21 -0.76 5.48
CA SER A 488 -5.03 0.11 5.57
C SER A 488 -4.93 0.76 6.94
N HIS A 489 -3.71 1.01 7.40
CA HIS A 489 -3.42 1.81 8.58
C HIS A 489 -2.13 2.60 8.37
N SER A 490 -1.75 3.45 9.32
CA SER A 490 -0.53 4.24 9.27
C SER A 490 0.21 4.26 10.60
N ASP A 491 1.43 4.77 10.58
CA ASP A 491 2.19 5.15 11.76
C ASP A 491 1.52 6.35 12.41
N CYS A 492 0.82 6.15 13.52
CA CYS A 492 0.16 7.24 14.22
C CYS A 492 1.20 8.22 14.78
N GLY A 493 1.21 9.45 14.25
CA GLY A 493 2.22 10.47 14.49
C GLY A 493 3.25 10.62 13.37
N GLY A 494 3.19 9.83 12.30
CA GLY A 494 4.15 9.79 11.21
C GLY A 494 5.48 9.11 11.59
N TYR A 495 6.38 8.96 10.62
CA TYR A 495 7.66 8.28 10.80
C TYR A 495 8.86 9.17 10.50
N THR A 496 8.88 9.83 9.32
CA THR A 496 10.06 10.51 8.78
C THR A 496 10.25 11.89 9.38
N SER A 497 11.27 12.03 10.19
CA SER A 497 11.74 13.29 10.80
C SER A 497 13.15 13.57 10.32
N LEU A 498 13.32 14.51 9.39
CA LEU A 498 14.59 14.86 8.75
C LEU A 498 14.69 16.37 8.57
N HIS A 499 15.92 16.89 8.53
CA HIS A 499 16.24 18.30 8.23
C HIS A 499 15.46 19.32 9.08
N GLY A 500 15.27 19.02 10.37
CA GLY A 500 14.56 19.91 11.30
C GLY A 500 13.02 19.76 11.29
N ASN A 501 12.48 18.90 10.45
CA ASN A 501 11.06 18.52 10.52
C ASN A 501 10.86 17.60 11.73
N VAL A 502 10.09 18.05 12.72
CA VAL A 502 9.82 17.34 13.97
C VAL A 502 8.35 17.37 14.31
N ARG A 503 7.89 16.36 15.05
CA ARG A 503 6.49 16.24 15.46
C ARG A 503 6.04 17.43 16.31
N THR A 504 4.92 18.02 15.94
CA THR A 504 4.22 19.00 16.78
C THR A 504 3.13 18.31 17.61
N GLU A 505 2.73 18.92 18.73
CA GLU A 505 1.65 18.39 19.56
C GLU A 505 0.32 18.30 18.76
N GLU A 506 0.01 19.33 17.96
CA GLU A 506 -1.16 19.33 17.09
C GLU A 506 -1.14 18.16 16.10
N LEU A 507 -0.01 17.90 15.42
CA LEU A 507 0.11 16.78 14.50
C LEU A 507 -0.18 15.44 15.20
N MET A 508 0.41 15.22 16.37
CA MET A 508 0.21 14.02 17.15
C MET A 508 -1.26 13.81 17.52
N GLN A 509 -1.94 14.88 17.93
CA GLN A 509 -3.35 14.84 18.29
C GLN A 509 -4.24 14.58 17.03
N ARG A 510 -4.00 15.27 15.90
CA ARG A 510 -4.74 15.06 14.66
C ARG A 510 -4.54 13.67 14.07
N TRP A 511 -3.33 13.11 14.24
CA TRP A 511 -3.08 11.74 13.79
C TRP A 511 -3.80 10.69 14.65
N CYS A 512 -3.90 10.91 15.97
CA CYS A 512 -4.75 10.07 16.83
C CYS A 512 -6.22 10.09 16.42
N GLU A 513 -6.75 11.29 16.10
CA GLU A 513 -8.11 11.47 15.60
C GLU A 513 -8.36 10.65 14.31
N LEU A 514 -7.42 10.69 13.37
CA LEU A 514 -7.50 9.92 12.12
C LEU A 514 -7.38 8.41 12.39
N ALA A 515 -6.37 8.01 13.19
CA ALA A 515 -6.04 6.60 13.42
C ALA A 515 -7.15 5.82 14.15
N ALA A 516 -7.98 6.51 14.95
CA ALA A 516 -9.14 5.88 15.62
C ALA A 516 -10.19 5.36 14.62
N PHE A 517 -10.23 5.91 13.39
CA PHE A 517 -11.13 5.50 12.31
C PHE A 517 -10.39 4.75 11.18
N ALA A 518 -9.31 4.07 11.52
CA ALA A 518 -8.66 3.07 10.69
C ALA A 518 -8.96 1.66 11.21
N PRO A 519 -8.85 0.61 10.39
CA PRO A 519 -9.08 -0.78 10.84
C PRO A 519 -8.17 -1.21 11.98
N VAL A 520 -6.96 -0.69 12.06
CA VAL A 520 -5.98 -0.90 13.14
C VAL A 520 -5.39 0.46 13.54
N MET A 521 -5.31 0.72 14.85
CA MET A 521 -4.65 1.89 15.40
C MET A 521 -3.29 1.47 15.95
N ARG A 522 -2.18 2.01 15.39
CA ARG A 522 -0.81 1.67 15.81
C ARG A 522 0.07 2.91 15.86
N SER A 523 0.72 3.14 17.00
CA SER A 523 1.73 4.20 17.12
C SER A 523 3.11 3.74 16.63
N HIS A 524 3.96 4.70 16.27
CA HIS A 524 5.37 4.51 15.95
C HIS A 524 6.21 5.60 16.59
N GLU A 525 7.40 5.25 17.10
CA GLU A 525 8.31 6.25 17.66
C GLU A 525 9.05 7.07 16.59
N GLY A 526 8.97 6.65 15.32
CA GLY A 526 9.61 7.31 14.18
C GLY A 526 11.10 6.98 14.05
N ASN A 527 11.75 7.53 13.02
CA ASN A 527 13.17 7.30 12.74
C ASN A 527 14.12 8.02 13.71
N ARG A 528 13.64 9.07 14.42
CA ARG A 528 14.40 9.87 15.40
C ARG A 528 13.60 10.05 16.69
N PRO A 529 13.45 8.98 17.50
CA PRO A 529 12.59 9.04 18.70
C PRO A 529 13.04 10.05 19.74
N ASP A 530 14.35 10.25 19.88
CA ASP A 530 14.92 11.16 20.89
C ASP A 530 14.74 12.65 20.49
N ASP A 531 14.53 12.96 19.22
CA ASP A 531 14.34 14.31 18.70
C ASP A 531 12.84 14.70 18.58
N ASN A 532 11.93 13.76 18.80
CA ASN A 532 10.51 13.93 18.54
C ASN A 532 9.65 13.66 19.77
N LEU A 533 8.50 14.35 19.82
CA LEU A 533 7.44 14.03 20.78
C LEU A 533 6.96 12.59 20.58
N GLN A 534 6.72 11.92 21.69
CA GLN A 534 6.08 10.60 21.76
C GLN A 534 4.75 10.73 22.51
N TYR A 535 3.85 9.76 22.39
CA TYR A 535 2.55 9.82 23.06
C TYR A 535 2.66 9.77 24.61
N ASP A 536 3.77 9.30 25.15
CA ASP A 536 4.10 9.35 26.57
C ASP A 536 5.03 10.50 26.97
N SER A 537 5.31 11.46 26.08
CA SER A 537 6.16 12.61 26.37
C SER A 537 5.50 13.63 27.29
N THR A 538 4.18 13.78 27.18
CA THR A 538 3.40 14.73 28.01
C THR A 538 2.10 14.09 28.50
N PRO A 539 1.56 14.51 29.66
CA PRO A 539 0.26 14.02 30.13
C PRO A 539 -0.88 14.26 29.11
N GLU A 540 -0.82 15.37 28.37
CA GLU A 540 -1.81 15.77 27.38
C GLU A 540 -1.84 14.81 26.18
N LEU A 541 -0.67 14.46 25.64
CA LEU A 541 -0.54 13.48 24.53
C LEU A 541 -0.92 12.08 24.98
N LEU A 542 -0.53 11.68 26.18
CA LEU A 542 -0.90 10.39 26.75
C LEU A 542 -2.43 10.28 26.94
N ALA A 543 -3.07 11.32 27.48
CA ALA A 543 -4.51 11.38 27.61
C ALA A 543 -5.22 11.40 26.24
N CYS A 544 -4.65 12.08 25.25
CA CYS A 544 -5.15 12.10 23.89
C CYS A 544 -5.14 10.67 23.31
N PHE A 545 -4.01 9.98 23.37
CA PHE A 545 -3.90 8.60 22.89
C PHE A 545 -4.86 7.65 23.60
N ALA A 546 -4.97 7.78 24.93
CA ALA A 546 -5.89 6.96 25.72
C ALA A 546 -7.35 7.17 25.30
N ARG A 547 -7.78 8.41 25.11
CA ARG A 547 -9.16 8.72 24.65
C ARG A 547 -9.46 8.12 23.29
N TRP A 548 -8.59 8.33 22.29
CA TRP A 548 -8.82 7.86 20.92
C TRP A 548 -8.67 6.34 20.79
N SER A 549 -7.79 5.70 21.59
CA SER A 549 -7.73 4.24 21.65
C SER A 549 -9.02 3.60 22.18
N ARG A 550 -9.72 4.27 23.13
CA ARG A 550 -11.04 3.82 23.61
C ARG A 550 -12.12 3.96 22.53
N VAL A 551 -12.10 5.06 21.76
CA VAL A 551 -13.03 5.25 20.63
C VAL A 551 -12.78 4.16 19.58
N HIS A 552 -11.51 3.89 19.24
CA HIS A 552 -11.14 2.81 18.33
C HIS A 552 -11.65 1.45 18.81
N ALA A 553 -11.37 1.08 20.06
CA ALA A 553 -11.84 -0.17 20.66
C ALA A 553 -13.37 -0.27 20.72
N HIS A 554 -14.07 0.83 20.99
CA HIS A 554 -15.53 0.89 20.97
C HIS A 554 -16.12 0.57 19.60
N LEU A 555 -15.43 0.98 18.53
CA LEU A 555 -15.85 0.71 17.15
C LEU A 555 -15.56 -0.74 16.68
N ALA A 556 -14.91 -1.58 17.47
CA ALA A 556 -14.56 -2.95 17.08
C ALA A 556 -15.73 -3.80 16.53
N PRO A 557 -16.98 -3.74 17.07
CA PRO A 557 -18.10 -4.45 16.46
C PRO A 557 -18.41 -4.00 15.03
N TYR A 558 -18.27 -2.70 14.75
CA TYR A 558 -18.45 -2.16 13.41
C TYR A 558 -17.30 -2.55 12.48
N VAL A 559 -16.06 -2.47 12.94
CA VAL A 559 -14.88 -2.90 12.15
C VAL A 559 -14.95 -4.38 11.80
N ARG A 560 -15.43 -5.21 12.72
CA ARG A 560 -15.70 -6.64 12.44
C ARG A 560 -16.77 -6.83 11.36
N HIS A 561 -17.84 -6.03 11.39
CA HIS A 561 -18.83 -6.04 10.31
C HIS A 561 -18.19 -5.68 8.97
N LEU A 562 -17.34 -4.63 8.92
CA LEU A 562 -16.60 -4.24 7.71
C LEU A 562 -15.63 -5.33 7.25
N SER A 563 -14.99 -6.03 8.19
CA SER A 563 -14.11 -7.16 7.90
C SER A 563 -14.87 -8.32 7.23
N ASN A 564 -16.06 -8.64 7.71
CA ASN A 564 -16.93 -9.64 7.08
C ASN A 564 -17.37 -9.17 5.67
N GLU A 565 -17.72 -7.90 5.51
CA GLU A 565 -18.10 -7.36 4.20
C GLU A 565 -16.93 -7.38 3.20
N ALA A 566 -15.71 -7.12 3.66
CA ALA A 566 -14.52 -7.24 2.83
C ALA A 566 -14.29 -8.68 2.36
N GLN A 567 -14.51 -9.68 3.22
CA GLN A 567 -14.40 -11.08 2.84
C GLN A 567 -15.51 -11.54 1.89
N ASP A 568 -16.74 -11.13 2.17
CA ASP A 568 -17.91 -11.57 1.38
C ASP A 568 -17.98 -10.85 0.02
N LYS A 569 -17.74 -9.52 0.00
CA LYS A 569 -17.96 -8.65 -1.14
C LYS A 569 -16.68 -8.02 -1.71
N GLY A 570 -15.56 -8.07 -0.97
CA GLY A 570 -14.30 -7.43 -1.34
C GLY A 570 -14.32 -5.90 -1.21
N LEU A 571 -15.22 -5.34 -0.40
CA LEU A 571 -15.30 -3.89 -0.22
C LEU A 571 -14.32 -3.43 0.88
N PRO A 572 -13.55 -2.35 0.64
CA PRO A 572 -12.62 -1.84 1.64
C PRO A 572 -13.35 -1.23 2.84
N ALA A 573 -12.66 -1.16 3.98
CA ALA A 573 -13.19 -0.51 5.18
C ALA A 573 -13.29 1.02 4.97
N GLN A 574 -12.26 1.65 4.44
CA GLN A 574 -12.21 3.07 4.08
C GLN A 574 -12.56 3.24 2.60
N ARG A 575 -13.58 4.05 2.29
CA ARG A 575 -14.20 4.11 0.96
C ARG A 575 -14.28 5.53 0.43
N PRO A 576 -13.92 5.78 -0.84
CA PRO A 576 -14.24 7.07 -1.45
C PRO A 576 -15.76 7.25 -1.53
N LEU A 577 -16.21 8.49 -1.41
CA LEU A 577 -17.65 8.81 -1.34
C LEU A 577 -18.42 8.27 -2.55
N PHE A 578 -17.83 8.33 -3.74
CA PHE A 578 -18.47 7.87 -4.97
C PHE A 578 -18.74 6.35 -5.00
N LEU A 579 -18.10 5.57 -4.13
CA LEU A 579 -18.37 4.13 -4.05
C LEU A 579 -19.83 3.82 -3.67
N HIS A 580 -20.44 4.73 -2.89
CA HIS A 580 -21.85 4.64 -2.47
C HIS A 580 -22.77 5.66 -3.17
N TYR A 581 -22.19 6.72 -3.76
CA TYR A 581 -22.93 7.80 -4.42
C TYR A 581 -22.38 8.04 -5.84
N PRO A 582 -22.46 7.04 -6.74
CA PRO A 582 -21.78 7.05 -8.05
C PRO A 582 -22.36 8.09 -9.03
N ASP A 583 -23.59 8.50 -8.85
CA ASP A 583 -24.26 9.44 -9.74
C ASP A 583 -23.83 10.92 -9.50
N ASN A 584 -23.16 11.18 -8.38
CA ASN A 584 -22.66 12.51 -8.06
C ASN A 584 -21.20 12.67 -8.49
N ARG A 585 -20.98 13.18 -9.71
CA ARG A 585 -19.64 13.40 -10.27
C ARG A 585 -18.76 14.37 -9.45
N GLY A 586 -19.37 15.26 -8.64
CA GLY A 586 -18.64 16.14 -7.74
C GLY A 586 -17.84 15.40 -6.66
N LEU A 587 -18.16 14.12 -6.41
CA LEU A 587 -17.46 13.29 -5.43
C LEU A 587 -16.24 12.56 -6.01
N PHE A 588 -16.02 12.56 -7.31
CA PHE A 588 -14.99 11.80 -8.00
C PHE A 588 -13.56 12.25 -7.67
N THR A 589 -13.39 13.48 -7.19
CA THR A 589 -12.10 14.07 -6.84
C THR A 589 -11.88 14.23 -5.33
N VAL A 590 -12.88 13.86 -4.52
CA VAL A 590 -12.82 14.00 -3.06
C VAL A 590 -11.87 12.93 -2.50
N GLN A 591 -10.77 13.35 -1.86
CA GLN A 591 -9.73 12.48 -1.36
C GLN A 591 -9.27 12.76 0.09
N ASP A 592 -9.89 13.74 0.74
CA ASP A 592 -9.54 14.25 2.08
C ASP A 592 -10.62 13.93 3.14
N GLN A 593 -11.63 13.19 2.74
CA GLN A 593 -12.67 12.60 3.59
C GLN A 593 -13.14 11.27 2.98
N TYR A 594 -13.68 10.39 3.79
CA TYR A 594 -14.08 9.06 3.36
C TYR A 594 -15.30 8.54 4.13
N LEU A 595 -15.95 7.54 3.53
CA LEU A 595 -16.88 6.69 4.25
C LEU A 595 -16.10 5.54 4.91
N TYR A 596 -16.28 5.37 6.21
CA TYR A 596 -15.85 4.19 6.94
C TYR A 596 -17.02 3.19 6.95
N GLY A 597 -16.95 2.21 6.07
CA GLY A 597 -18.11 1.40 5.70
C GLY A 597 -19.11 2.17 4.83
N ALA A 598 -20.42 1.98 5.09
CA ALA A 598 -21.50 2.70 4.43
C ALA A 598 -22.12 3.80 5.30
N ASP A 599 -21.94 3.72 6.62
CA ASP A 599 -22.77 4.38 7.61
C ASP A 599 -22.06 5.49 8.38
N LEU A 600 -20.73 5.49 8.39
CA LEU A 600 -19.91 6.47 9.10
C LEU A 600 -19.09 7.29 8.09
N LEU A 601 -19.15 8.62 8.17
CA LEU A 601 -18.34 9.54 7.37
C LEU A 601 -17.30 10.19 8.27
N VAL A 602 -16.05 10.21 7.82
CA VAL A 602 -14.91 10.77 8.54
C VAL A 602 -14.24 11.83 7.65
N ALA A 603 -14.12 13.05 8.16
CA ALA A 603 -13.45 14.16 7.50
C ALA A 603 -12.34 14.73 8.39
N PRO A 604 -11.16 14.08 8.43
CA PRO A 604 -10.08 14.45 9.33
C PRO A 604 -9.53 15.86 9.04
N VAL A 605 -8.98 16.51 10.05
CA VAL A 605 -8.22 17.77 9.86
C VAL A 605 -6.80 17.39 9.43
N ILE A 606 -6.42 17.79 8.21
CA ILE A 606 -5.15 17.49 7.57
C ILE A 606 -4.34 18.73 7.21
N GLU A 607 -4.67 19.85 7.81
CA GLU A 607 -3.98 21.13 7.66
C GLU A 607 -3.68 21.71 9.04
N GLN A 608 -2.49 22.27 9.22
CA GLN A 608 -2.04 22.82 10.50
C GLN A 608 -2.81 24.08 10.88
N GLY A 609 -3.21 24.19 12.14
CA GLY A 609 -3.87 25.39 12.71
C GLY A 609 -5.29 25.60 12.24
N VAL A 610 -5.92 24.62 11.59
CA VAL A 610 -7.29 24.70 11.10
C VAL A 610 -8.27 24.22 12.17
N GLU A 611 -9.29 25.04 12.46
CA GLU A 611 -10.35 24.77 13.45
C GLU A 611 -11.73 24.58 12.82
N ALA A 612 -11.84 24.52 11.49
CA ALA A 612 -13.06 24.24 10.77
C ALA A 612 -12.77 23.51 9.45
N ARG A 613 -13.68 22.67 9.00
CA ARG A 613 -13.57 21.90 7.77
C ARG A 613 -14.78 22.10 6.87
N HIS A 614 -14.55 22.23 5.55
CA HIS A 614 -15.57 21.99 4.55
C HIS A 614 -15.81 20.48 4.47
N VAL A 615 -17.04 20.06 4.78
CA VAL A 615 -17.42 18.63 4.75
C VAL A 615 -18.54 18.46 3.73
N ILE A 616 -18.38 17.47 2.86
CA ILE A 616 -19.40 17.05 1.90
C ILE A 616 -20.16 15.88 2.52
N LEU A 617 -21.42 16.09 2.89
CA LEU A 617 -22.34 15.06 3.34
C LEU A 617 -23.12 14.54 2.11
N PRO A 618 -22.84 13.33 1.60
CA PRO A 618 -23.41 12.87 0.35
C PRO A 618 -24.87 12.40 0.52
N GLY A 619 -25.63 12.44 -0.58
CA GLY A 619 -27.05 12.07 -0.61
C GLY A 619 -27.97 13.12 0.00
N GLU A 620 -29.24 12.77 0.25
CA GLU A 620 -30.22 13.72 0.79
C GLU A 620 -30.22 13.85 2.32
N GLY A 621 -29.46 12.97 3.01
CA GLY A 621 -29.33 12.96 4.48
C GLY A 621 -30.47 12.19 5.16
N PRO A 622 -30.71 12.33 6.48
CA PRO A 622 -29.90 13.10 7.42
C PRO A 622 -28.55 12.41 7.78
N TRP A 623 -27.62 13.24 8.20
CA TRP A 623 -26.38 12.82 8.83
C TRP A 623 -26.33 13.40 10.24
N ARG A 624 -25.93 12.61 11.25
CA ARG A 624 -25.81 13.08 12.62
C ARG A 624 -24.35 13.20 13.03
N HIS A 625 -23.97 14.37 13.54
CA HIS A 625 -22.63 14.63 14.03
C HIS A 625 -22.36 13.84 15.33
N CYS A 626 -21.29 13.05 15.37
CA CYS A 626 -21.03 12.10 16.47
C CYS A 626 -20.85 12.78 17.83
N TRP A 627 -20.28 13.99 17.85
CA TRP A 627 -19.91 14.65 19.10
C TRP A 627 -21.03 15.55 19.67
N THR A 628 -21.83 16.17 18.83
CA THR A 628 -22.88 17.13 19.25
C THR A 628 -24.28 16.53 19.16
N GLY A 629 -24.47 15.45 18.39
CA GLY A 629 -25.79 14.89 18.10
C GLY A 629 -26.63 15.74 17.13
N GLU A 630 -26.11 16.84 16.61
CA GLU A 630 -26.78 17.70 15.63
C GLU A 630 -26.98 16.98 14.29
N GLU A 631 -28.13 17.21 13.65
CA GLU A 631 -28.46 16.63 12.35
C GLU A 631 -28.25 17.64 11.22
N PHE A 632 -27.67 17.14 10.14
CA PHE A 632 -27.39 17.87 8.91
C PHE A 632 -28.05 17.20 7.71
N ALA A 633 -28.58 17.99 6.80
CA ALA A 633 -28.97 17.51 5.47
C ALA A 633 -27.73 17.21 4.61
N GLY A 634 -27.93 16.48 3.52
CA GLY A 634 -26.89 16.35 2.49
C GLY A 634 -26.50 17.73 1.93
N GLY A 635 -25.23 17.86 1.53
CA GLY A 635 -24.68 19.12 1.01
C GLY A 635 -23.28 19.41 1.50
N ILE A 636 -22.81 20.63 1.30
CA ILE A 636 -21.52 21.12 1.78
C ILE A 636 -21.75 21.97 3.02
N HIS A 637 -21.01 21.68 4.07
CA HIS A 637 -21.14 22.34 5.36
C HIS A 637 -19.78 22.77 5.91
N ASP A 638 -19.72 23.94 6.53
CA ASP A 638 -18.57 24.38 7.33
C ASP A 638 -18.76 23.89 8.76
N ILE A 639 -17.95 22.92 9.15
CA ILE A 639 -18.06 22.24 10.45
C ILE A 639 -16.92 22.69 11.36
N PRO A 640 -17.19 23.20 12.57
CA PRO A 640 -16.16 23.41 13.56
C PRO A 640 -15.40 22.12 13.86
N ALA A 641 -14.08 22.21 13.87
CA ALA A 641 -13.19 21.06 14.01
C ALA A 641 -12.00 21.39 14.94
N PRO A 642 -12.24 21.85 16.19
CA PRO A 642 -11.13 22.03 17.12
C PRO A 642 -10.45 20.69 17.40
N VAL A 643 -9.20 20.73 17.87
CA VAL A 643 -8.49 19.52 18.31
C VAL A 643 -9.36 18.76 19.33
N GLY A 644 -9.51 17.47 19.13
CA GLY A 644 -10.36 16.59 19.93
C GLY A 644 -11.80 16.42 19.41
N MET A 645 -12.19 17.15 18.35
CA MET A 645 -13.51 17.04 17.73
C MET A 645 -13.43 17.04 16.19
N PRO A 646 -12.80 16.04 15.57
CA PRO A 646 -12.77 15.94 14.11
C PRO A 646 -14.20 15.75 13.57
N PRO A 647 -14.56 16.31 12.42
CA PRO A 647 -15.87 16.09 11.82
C PRO A 647 -16.10 14.60 11.50
N VAL A 648 -16.97 13.95 12.26
CA VAL A 648 -17.40 12.57 12.07
C VAL A 648 -18.92 12.52 12.15
N PHE A 649 -19.53 11.87 11.14
CA PHE A 649 -20.99 11.81 11.01
C PHE A 649 -21.45 10.39 10.78
N TYR A 650 -22.63 10.04 11.24
CA TYR A 650 -23.24 8.75 10.98
C TYR A 650 -24.67 8.87 10.45
N ARG A 651 -25.10 7.81 9.79
CA ARG A 651 -26.49 7.67 9.32
C ARG A 651 -27.40 7.29 10.51
N PRO A 652 -28.39 8.11 10.87
CA PRO A 652 -29.28 7.81 12.00
C PRO A 652 -30.13 6.54 11.83
N ASP A 653 -30.32 6.10 10.58
CA ASP A 653 -31.04 4.89 10.20
C ASP A 653 -30.16 3.63 10.13
N SER A 654 -28.86 3.75 10.41
CA SER A 654 -27.93 2.60 10.49
C SER A 654 -28.26 1.67 11.63
N ALA A 655 -28.08 0.39 11.42
CA ALA A 655 -28.13 -0.61 12.49
C ALA A 655 -27.10 -0.36 13.62
N PHE A 656 -26.02 0.37 13.30
CA PHE A 656 -24.94 0.76 14.22
C PHE A 656 -25.14 2.18 14.82
N ALA A 657 -26.26 2.86 14.53
CA ALA A 657 -26.51 4.20 15.07
C ALA A 657 -26.41 4.29 16.61
N PRO A 658 -26.86 3.29 17.41
CA PRO A 658 -26.64 3.31 18.85
C PRO A 658 -25.16 3.30 19.23
N LEU A 659 -24.33 2.45 18.58
CA LEU A 659 -22.89 2.37 18.80
C LEU A 659 -22.21 3.72 18.49
N PHE A 660 -22.55 4.35 17.36
CA PHE A 660 -21.99 5.62 16.96
C PHE A 660 -22.41 6.77 17.88
N GLY A 661 -23.65 6.73 18.38
CA GLY A 661 -24.18 7.73 19.31
C GLY A 661 -23.47 7.75 20.67
N GLU A 662 -22.87 6.64 21.09
CA GLU A 662 -22.13 6.52 22.34
C GLU A 662 -20.69 7.05 22.27
N MET A 663 -20.15 7.30 21.07
CA MET A 663 -18.72 7.70 20.92
C MET A 663 -18.36 8.96 21.71
N ALA A 664 -19.25 9.94 21.79
CA ALA A 664 -19.01 11.16 22.58
C ALA A 664 -18.82 10.88 24.08
N GLU A 665 -19.58 9.92 24.63
CA GLU A 665 -19.43 9.51 26.02
C GLU A 665 -18.13 8.71 26.23
N VAL A 666 -17.77 7.84 25.29
CA VAL A 666 -16.52 7.05 25.32
C VAL A 666 -15.30 7.97 25.26
N LEU A 667 -15.34 9.00 24.41
CA LEU A 667 -14.27 10.00 24.28
C LEU A 667 -14.04 10.76 25.59
N ASN A 668 -15.08 11.01 26.37
CA ASN A 668 -15.06 11.85 27.60
C ASN A 668 -14.83 11.01 28.89
N ARG A 669 -14.80 9.70 28.83
CA ARG A 669 -14.42 8.83 29.97
C ARG A 669 -12.92 8.88 30.22
#